data_f1f001e367e5de13c6439565469a2020
#
_entry.id   f1f001e367e5de13c6439565469a2020
#
_cell.length_a   1.000
_cell.length_b   1.000
_cell.length_c   1.000
_cell.angle_alpha   90.00
_cell.angle_beta   90.00
_cell.angle_gamma   90.00
#
_symmetry.space_group_name_H-M   'P 1'
#
loop_
_entity.id
_entity.type
_entity.pdbx_description
1 polymer ?
#
loop_
_entity_poly.entity_id
_entity_poly.type
_entity_poly.pdbx_seq_one_letter_code
_entity_poly.pdbx_strand_id
1 'polypeptide(L)'
;VWGEGDLDAHDYALLCAYTHPDCSADVLSLVTDWYVWVFFFDDHFLEAFKRTQDRAGGKAYLDRLPLFMPMDLGTPVPEPANPVEAGLADLWARTVPSMSEGWQARFRESTEHLLNESLWELSNINAGRLPNPVEYIEMRRKVGGAPWSAGLVEFAAQAEVPAAVAGARPLRVLRDTFADAVHLRNDVFSYQRETEEEGELSNGVLVLENFLGCSTQEAAEAVNDLITSRVQQFENTVMTELPVLFAEKGLSPRECADVLAYAKGLQDWQAGGHEWHMRSSRYMNGGGEAADAGVGASWSPFVFGGLGTSGADVRKAVAVTGAKRVRNFTHVPYQKVGPSQLPDFFMPFATTLSPHLDGARVNTVEWARRMGLLRPQAGVLLSGIWDEGKLKDYDFPLCAAGLHPDATPEELDLSSQWLTWGTYGDDYYPAVFGAVRNPAGAKACNARLSALMPVEDGAAVPEPANAMERGLADLWVRTTESMDAEARKTFRDSVEAMTAGWIWELENQALHHIPDPVDYIEMRRATFGSDMTMSLSRVGHGRRVPEEIYRSGTMRSLENAAADYATLMNDVFSYQKEIEYEGEVHNGVLVVQNFFDCDYPTALAIVHDLMTSRMREFQHVAANELPVLYDDFDLSEEARALLDGYVKELENWMSGILTWHRGCRRYREEDLRRHKGDKGGMGSGVWSGAVAGAAEVAVAEVCEWSGRPTGLGTSAAQVALRQATPVRQ
;
A
#
# COMPACT_ATOMS: atom_id res chain seq x y z
N VAL A 1 -15.58 -32.29 -7.98
CA VAL A 1 -14.39 -31.75 -7.29
C VAL A 1 -14.28 -32.39 -5.91
N TRP A 2 -15.29 -32.22 -5.02
CA TRP A 2 -15.30 -32.75 -3.65
C TRP A 2 -16.35 -33.89 -3.48
N GLY A 3 -15.99 -34.89 -2.67
CA GLY A 3 -16.92 -35.79 -2.03
C GLY A 3 -17.25 -35.38 -0.59
N GLU A 4 -18.17 -36.06 0.06
CA GLU A 4 -18.55 -35.81 1.45
C GLU A 4 -17.36 -36.00 2.41
N GLY A 5 -16.50 -36.98 2.15
CA GLY A 5 -15.28 -37.21 2.94
C GLY A 5 -14.25 -36.09 2.86
N ASP A 6 -14.15 -35.40 1.72
CA ASP A 6 -13.23 -34.26 1.56
C ASP A 6 -13.72 -33.06 2.38
N LEU A 7 -15.03 -32.80 2.34
CA LEU A 7 -15.65 -31.73 3.13
C LEU A 7 -15.44 -31.94 4.63
N ASP A 8 -15.68 -33.18 5.11
CA ASP A 8 -15.45 -33.53 6.51
C ASP A 8 -13.99 -33.39 6.93
N ALA A 9 -13.05 -33.77 6.05
CA ALA A 9 -11.62 -33.72 6.34
C ALA A 9 -11.04 -32.30 6.35
N HIS A 10 -11.58 -31.40 5.54
CA HIS A 10 -11.15 -29.99 5.51
C HIS A 10 -11.62 -29.19 6.72
N ASP A 11 -12.76 -29.57 7.30
CA ASP A 11 -13.33 -29.02 8.54
C ASP A 11 -13.42 -27.47 8.55
N TYR A 12 -14.13 -26.92 7.55
CA TYR A 12 -14.34 -25.46 7.46
C TYR A 12 -15.21 -24.91 8.60
N ALA A 13 -16.03 -25.76 9.23
CA ALA A 13 -16.77 -25.37 10.43
C ALA A 13 -15.83 -25.06 11.60
N LEU A 14 -14.73 -25.81 11.74
CA LEU A 14 -13.69 -25.52 12.73
C LEU A 14 -12.96 -24.22 12.41
N LEU A 15 -12.63 -23.96 11.13
CA LEU A 15 -12.08 -22.67 10.69
C LEU A 15 -12.96 -21.52 11.16
N CYS A 16 -14.26 -21.58 10.84
CA CYS A 16 -15.20 -20.51 11.17
C CYS A 16 -15.41 -20.36 12.69
N ALA A 17 -15.43 -21.45 13.43
CA ALA A 17 -15.53 -21.41 14.89
C ALA A 17 -14.32 -20.75 15.56
N TYR A 18 -13.12 -20.92 15.00
CA TYR A 18 -11.92 -20.24 15.48
C TYR A 18 -11.86 -18.77 15.05
N THR A 19 -12.28 -18.47 13.83
CA THR A 19 -12.15 -17.13 13.25
C THR A 19 -13.28 -16.18 13.64
N HIS A 20 -14.45 -16.71 14.03
CA HIS A 20 -15.63 -15.95 14.44
C HIS A 20 -16.21 -16.45 15.79
N PRO A 21 -15.40 -16.42 16.87
CA PRO A 21 -15.75 -17.10 18.13
C PRO A 21 -16.96 -16.50 18.87
N ASP A 22 -17.28 -15.24 18.61
CA ASP A 22 -18.28 -14.48 19.36
C ASP A 22 -19.65 -14.39 18.64
N CYS A 23 -19.78 -14.94 17.42
CA CYS A 23 -21.04 -14.88 16.68
C CYS A 23 -22.07 -15.93 17.12
N SER A 24 -23.36 -15.70 16.80
CA SER A 24 -24.42 -16.66 17.08
C SER A 24 -24.30 -17.91 16.18
N ALA A 25 -24.93 -19.02 16.59
CA ALA A 25 -24.91 -20.26 15.82
C ALA A 25 -25.47 -20.10 14.40
N ASP A 26 -26.53 -19.31 14.23
CA ASP A 26 -27.13 -19.06 12.91
C ASP A 26 -26.17 -18.26 12.00
N VAL A 27 -25.52 -17.26 12.56
CA VAL A 27 -24.51 -16.46 11.84
C VAL A 27 -23.29 -17.32 11.52
N LEU A 28 -22.81 -18.13 12.48
CA LEU A 28 -21.69 -19.06 12.26
C LEU A 28 -21.98 -20.04 11.11
N SER A 29 -23.18 -20.57 11.05
CA SER A 29 -23.61 -21.48 9.98
C SER A 29 -23.54 -20.78 8.61
N LEU A 30 -24.08 -19.55 8.50
CA LEU A 30 -24.06 -18.80 7.25
C LEU A 30 -22.65 -18.42 6.83
N VAL A 31 -21.80 -18.02 7.78
CA VAL A 31 -20.38 -17.73 7.51
C VAL A 31 -19.66 -19.00 7.05
N THR A 32 -19.95 -20.15 7.68
CA THR A 32 -19.39 -21.45 7.25
C THR A 32 -19.79 -21.80 5.82
N ASP A 33 -21.07 -21.59 5.45
CA ASP A 33 -21.54 -21.82 4.08
C ASP A 33 -20.74 -20.96 3.07
N TRP A 34 -20.44 -19.70 3.40
CA TRP A 34 -19.60 -18.82 2.58
C TRP A 34 -18.16 -19.36 2.41
N TYR A 35 -17.52 -19.85 3.48
CA TYR A 35 -16.18 -20.43 3.38
C TYR A 35 -16.17 -21.74 2.60
N VAL A 36 -17.16 -22.60 2.78
CA VAL A 36 -17.33 -23.82 1.95
C VAL A 36 -17.46 -23.42 0.48
N TRP A 37 -18.26 -22.40 0.17
CA TRP A 37 -18.46 -21.94 -1.20
C TRP A 37 -17.17 -21.42 -1.83
N VAL A 38 -16.40 -20.58 -1.13
CA VAL A 38 -15.18 -19.96 -1.71
C VAL A 38 -14.08 -20.99 -1.94
N PHE A 39 -13.87 -21.94 -1.02
CA PHE A 39 -12.89 -23.01 -1.23
C PHE A 39 -13.33 -23.99 -2.32
N PHE A 40 -14.63 -24.26 -2.43
CA PHE A 40 -15.16 -25.07 -3.53
C PHE A 40 -14.99 -24.35 -4.88
N PHE A 41 -15.22 -23.05 -4.93
CA PHE A 41 -14.99 -22.24 -6.12
C PHE A 41 -13.52 -22.33 -6.57
N ASP A 42 -12.58 -22.14 -5.66
CA ASP A 42 -11.14 -22.17 -5.95
C ASP A 42 -10.71 -23.54 -6.52
N ASP A 43 -11.04 -24.64 -5.83
CA ASP A 43 -10.71 -25.98 -6.30
C ASP A 43 -11.46 -26.32 -7.62
N HIS A 44 -12.67 -25.79 -7.82
CA HIS A 44 -13.40 -25.96 -9.09
C HIS A 44 -12.75 -25.20 -10.23
N PHE A 45 -12.34 -23.97 -9.99
CA PHE A 45 -11.65 -23.14 -10.99
C PHE A 45 -10.29 -23.73 -11.37
N LEU A 46 -9.55 -24.25 -10.39
CA LEU A 46 -8.30 -24.96 -10.62
C LEU A 46 -8.50 -26.14 -11.59
N GLU A 47 -9.45 -27.05 -11.29
CA GLU A 47 -9.69 -28.24 -12.09
C GLU A 47 -10.24 -27.93 -13.49
N ALA A 48 -11.18 -26.98 -13.57
CA ALA A 48 -11.88 -26.70 -14.82
C ALA A 48 -11.06 -25.82 -15.79
N PHE A 49 -10.32 -24.86 -15.26
CA PHE A 49 -9.72 -23.80 -16.08
C PHE A 49 -8.19 -23.66 -15.93
N LYS A 50 -7.64 -23.72 -14.68
CA LYS A 50 -6.19 -23.58 -14.50
C LYS A 50 -5.44 -24.80 -15.07
N ARG A 51 -5.85 -26.03 -14.77
CA ARG A 51 -5.21 -27.26 -15.30
C ARG A 51 -5.39 -27.44 -16.78
N THR A 52 -6.49 -26.96 -17.34
CA THR A 52 -6.77 -27.01 -18.77
C THR A 52 -6.20 -25.81 -19.53
N GLN A 53 -5.71 -24.80 -18.82
CA GLN A 53 -5.21 -23.53 -19.37
C GLN A 53 -6.26 -22.79 -20.23
N ASP A 54 -7.54 -23.00 -19.95
CA ASP A 54 -8.66 -22.41 -20.70
C ASP A 54 -9.03 -21.03 -20.14
N ARG A 55 -8.29 -19.97 -20.52
CA ARG A 55 -8.57 -18.60 -20.10
C ARG A 55 -9.93 -18.10 -20.62
N ALA A 56 -10.29 -18.42 -21.85
CA ALA A 56 -11.52 -17.93 -22.46
C ALA A 56 -12.76 -18.52 -21.75
N GLY A 57 -12.74 -19.83 -21.47
CA GLY A 57 -13.77 -20.48 -20.67
C GLY A 57 -13.82 -19.96 -19.25
N GLY A 58 -12.67 -19.75 -18.61
CA GLY A 58 -12.55 -19.17 -17.29
C GLY A 58 -13.17 -17.78 -17.22
N LYS A 59 -12.84 -16.90 -18.19
CA LYS A 59 -13.44 -15.55 -18.25
C LYS A 59 -14.95 -15.61 -18.43
N ALA A 60 -15.44 -16.37 -19.40
CA ALA A 60 -16.88 -16.50 -19.64
C ALA A 60 -17.63 -17.03 -18.40
N TYR A 61 -17.00 -17.91 -17.62
CA TYR A 61 -17.52 -18.41 -16.37
C TYR A 61 -17.58 -17.31 -15.30
N LEU A 62 -16.50 -16.56 -15.11
CA LEU A 62 -16.42 -15.49 -14.12
C LEU A 62 -17.34 -14.31 -14.43
N ASP A 63 -17.49 -13.93 -15.70
CA ASP A 63 -18.37 -12.83 -16.14
C ASP A 63 -19.84 -13.05 -15.80
N ARG A 64 -20.23 -14.29 -15.52
CA ARG A 64 -21.63 -14.61 -15.11
C ARG A 64 -21.86 -14.40 -13.61
N LEU A 65 -20.84 -14.57 -12.77
CA LEU A 65 -20.99 -14.58 -11.30
C LEU A 65 -21.53 -13.26 -10.73
N PRO A 66 -21.14 -12.05 -11.21
CA PRO A 66 -21.71 -10.80 -10.74
C PRO A 66 -23.24 -10.68 -10.91
N LEU A 67 -23.84 -11.42 -11.83
CA LEU A 67 -25.30 -11.45 -12.05
C LEU A 67 -26.06 -12.05 -10.86
N PHE A 68 -25.38 -12.82 -10.01
CA PHE A 68 -25.94 -13.45 -8.81
C PHE A 68 -25.75 -12.61 -7.55
N MET A 69 -25.16 -11.40 -7.68
CA MET A 69 -24.93 -10.42 -6.62
C MET A 69 -25.63 -9.09 -6.91
N PRO A 70 -26.98 -9.05 -7.11
CA PRO A 70 -27.66 -7.81 -7.42
C PRO A 70 -27.61 -6.85 -6.22
N MET A 71 -27.31 -5.56 -6.48
CA MET A 71 -27.42 -4.49 -5.46
C MET A 71 -28.86 -4.15 -5.14
N ASP A 72 -29.75 -4.22 -6.12
CA ASP A 72 -31.20 -4.17 -5.90
C ASP A 72 -31.74 -5.59 -5.81
N LEU A 73 -32.12 -5.98 -4.60
CA LEU A 73 -32.63 -7.33 -4.29
C LEU A 73 -33.97 -7.65 -5.01
N GLY A 74 -34.62 -6.66 -5.59
CA GLY A 74 -35.79 -6.86 -6.46
C GLY A 74 -35.42 -7.26 -7.89
N THR A 75 -34.15 -7.17 -8.27
CA THR A 75 -33.67 -7.56 -9.59
C THR A 75 -33.66 -9.09 -9.73
N PRO A 76 -34.36 -9.66 -10.74
CA PRO A 76 -34.31 -11.10 -10.95
C PRO A 76 -32.92 -11.60 -11.30
N VAL A 77 -32.45 -12.62 -10.61
CA VAL A 77 -31.20 -13.31 -10.96
C VAL A 77 -31.46 -14.36 -12.04
N PRO A 78 -30.50 -14.65 -12.94
CA PRO A 78 -30.67 -15.70 -13.94
C PRO A 78 -30.75 -17.09 -13.30
N GLU A 79 -31.25 -18.08 -14.04
CA GLU A 79 -31.24 -19.47 -13.61
C GLU A 79 -29.77 -19.94 -13.46
N PRO A 80 -29.36 -20.44 -12.29
CA PRO A 80 -28.00 -20.93 -12.09
C PRO A 80 -27.69 -22.14 -12.98
N ALA A 81 -26.58 -22.11 -13.67
CA ALA A 81 -26.13 -23.16 -14.58
C ALA A 81 -25.21 -24.21 -13.88
N ASN A 82 -24.72 -23.91 -12.69
CA ASN A 82 -23.77 -24.74 -11.95
C ASN A 82 -23.90 -24.51 -10.43
N PRO A 83 -23.30 -25.38 -9.59
CA PRO A 83 -23.37 -25.25 -8.13
C PRO A 83 -22.78 -23.97 -7.56
N VAL A 84 -21.74 -23.40 -8.19
CA VAL A 84 -21.10 -22.14 -7.72
C VAL A 84 -22.06 -20.96 -7.90
N GLU A 85 -22.73 -20.85 -9.05
CA GLU A 85 -23.76 -19.83 -9.29
C GLU A 85 -24.94 -20.00 -8.32
N ALA A 86 -25.41 -21.24 -8.09
CA ALA A 86 -26.51 -21.52 -7.17
C ALA A 86 -26.15 -21.17 -5.72
N GLY A 87 -24.95 -21.54 -5.29
CA GLY A 87 -24.43 -21.21 -3.95
C GLY A 87 -24.30 -19.70 -3.76
N LEU A 88 -23.72 -18.97 -4.73
CA LEU A 88 -23.59 -17.53 -4.65
C LEU A 88 -24.93 -16.81 -4.54
N ALA A 89 -25.92 -17.22 -5.35
CA ALA A 89 -27.27 -16.65 -5.31
C ALA A 89 -27.94 -16.84 -3.94
N ASP A 90 -27.86 -18.04 -3.36
CA ASP A 90 -28.40 -18.33 -2.03
C ASP A 90 -27.73 -17.53 -0.94
N LEU A 91 -26.39 -17.54 -0.91
CA LEU A 91 -25.59 -16.87 0.10
C LEU A 91 -25.79 -15.34 0.05
N TRP A 92 -25.82 -14.77 -1.14
CA TRP A 92 -26.08 -13.34 -1.33
C TRP A 92 -27.43 -12.94 -0.77
N ALA A 93 -28.48 -13.66 -1.15
CA ALA A 93 -29.84 -13.38 -0.72
C ALA A 93 -30.04 -13.52 0.81
N ARG A 94 -29.27 -14.40 1.47
CA ARG A 94 -29.33 -14.62 2.93
C ARG A 94 -28.52 -13.60 3.73
N THR A 95 -27.47 -13.02 3.15
CA THR A 95 -26.50 -12.18 3.86
C THR A 95 -26.83 -10.70 3.75
N VAL A 96 -27.00 -10.17 2.53
CA VAL A 96 -27.06 -8.73 2.28
C VAL A 96 -28.28 -8.00 2.83
N PRO A 97 -29.48 -8.59 3.00
CA PRO A 97 -30.65 -7.86 3.51
C PRO A 97 -30.48 -7.28 4.92
N SER A 98 -29.53 -7.78 5.70
CA SER A 98 -29.26 -7.33 7.07
C SER A 98 -28.20 -6.21 7.16
N MET A 99 -27.58 -5.84 6.05
CA MET A 99 -26.41 -4.95 6.00
C MET A 99 -26.73 -3.67 5.23
N SER A 100 -26.00 -2.59 5.52
CA SER A 100 -26.14 -1.31 4.80
C SER A 100 -25.75 -1.40 3.33
N GLU A 101 -26.27 -0.49 2.49
CA GLU A 101 -25.87 -0.37 1.08
C GLU A 101 -24.35 -0.14 0.94
N GLY A 102 -23.74 0.62 1.85
CA GLY A 102 -22.30 0.87 1.86
C GLY A 102 -21.48 -0.40 2.09
N TRP A 103 -21.90 -1.26 3.02
CA TRP A 103 -21.27 -2.55 3.22
C TRP A 103 -21.49 -3.47 2.02
N GLN A 104 -22.72 -3.54 1.49
CA GLN A 104 -23.05 -4.36 0.32
C GLN A 104 -22.16 -4.03 -0.88
N ALA A 105 -21.93 -2.75 -1.15
CA ALA A 105 -21.04 -2.31 -2.22
C ALA A 105 -19.59 -2.79 -2.00
N ARG A 106 -19.05 -2.60 -0.80
CA ARG A 106 -17.68 -3.06 -0.46
C ARG A 106 -17.55 -4.58 -0.52
N PHE A 107 -18.57 -5.31 -0.04
CA PHE A 107 -18.56 -6.77 -0.04
C PHE A 107 -18.67 -7.34 -1.46
N ARG A 108 -19.51 -6.73 -2.31
CA ARG A 108 -19.59 -7.06 -3.73
C ARG A 108 -18.25 -6.82 -4.44
N GLU A 109 -17.65 -5.65 -4.26
CA GLU A 109 -16.36 -5.32 -4.86
C GLU A 109 -15.28 -6.33 -4.47
N SER A 110 -15.17 -6.67 -3.18
CA SER A 110 -14.19 -7.65 -2.72
C SER A 110 -14.47 -9.07 -3.23
N THR A 111 -15.74 -9.43 -3.41
CA THR A 111 -16.11 -10.71 -4.04
C THR A 111 -15.75 -10.72 -5.52
N GLU A 112 -16.02 -9.64 -6.24
CA GLU A 112 -15.64 -9.51 -7.66
C GLU A 112 -14.11 -9.56 -7.83
N HIS A 113 -13.34 -8.94 -6.95
CA HIS A 113 -11.88 -9.05 -6.96
C HIS A 113 -11.42 -10.50 -6.75
N LEU A 114 -11.92 -11.19 -5.74
CA LEU A 114 -11.63 -12.60 -5.48
C LEU A 114 -11.86 -13.47 -6.73
N LEU A 115 -12.96 -13.23 -7.44
CA LEU A 115 -13.32 -14.01 -8.61
C LEU A 115 -12.47 -13.65 -9.83
N ASN A 116 -12.43 -12.36 -10.20
CA ASN A 116 -11.82 -11.90 -11.45
C ASN A 116 -10.31 -12.04 -11.49
N GLU A 117 -9.64 -11.85 -10.36
CA GLU A 117 -8.18 -11.93 -10.30
C GLU A 117 -7.66 -13.40 -10.38
N SER A 118 -8.54 -14.40 -10.30
CA SER A 118 -8.21 -15.80 -10.68
C SER A 118 -7.72 -15.90 -12.14
N LEU A 119 -8.10 -14.95 -13.01
CA LEU A 119 -7.57 -14.85 -14.38
C LEU A 119 -6.11 -14.40 -14.42
N TRP A 120 -5.67 -13.58 -13.47
CA TRP A 120 -4.27 -13.19 -13.35
C TRP A 120 -3.39 -14.39 -13.01
N GLU A 121 -3.81 -15.24 -12.06
CA GLU A 121 -3.10 -16.49 -11.76
C GLU A 121 -3.05 -17.40 -12.97
N LEU A 122 -4.18 -17.62 -13.63
CA LEU A 122 -4.24 -18.45 -14.84
C LEU A 122 -3.35 -17.89 -15.96
N SER A 123 -3.29 -16.57 -16.12
CA SER A 123 -2.43 -15.93 -17.11
C SER A 123 -0.94 -16.14 -16.80
N ASN A 124 -0.55 -16.06 -15.53
CA ASN A 124 0.82 -16.34 -15.08
C ASN A 124 1.19 -17.80 -15.29
N ILE A 125 0.29 -18.76 -14.98
CA ILE A 125 0.50 -20.20 -15.25
C ILE A 125 0.70 -20.42 -16.75
N ASN A 126 -0.16 -19.85 -17.59
CA ASN A 126 -0.08 -19.99 -19.03
C ASN A 126 1.22 -19.43 -19.63
N ALA A 127 1.72 -18.34 -19.05
CA ALA A 127 2.98 -17.70 -19.46
C ALA A 127 4.23 -18.32 -18.79
N GLY A 128 4.06 -19.17 -17.78
CA GLY A 128 5.16 -19.65 -16.92
C GLY A 128 5.88 -18.50 -16.22
N ARG A 129 5.14 -17.45 -15.79
CA ARG A 129 5.69 -16.21 -15.21
C ARG A 129 5.53 -16.20 -13.70
N LEU A 130 6.62 -15.95 -13.00
CA LEU A 130 6.59 -15.59 -11.57
C LEU A 130 6.45 -14.07 -11.42
N PRO A 131 5.50 -13.58 -10.62
CA PRO A 131 5.41 -12.17 -10.30
C PRO A 131 6.60 -11.72 -9.43
N ASN A 132 6.87 -10.42 -9.39
CA ASN A 132 7.80 -9.87 -8.40
C ASN A 132 7.11 -9.71 -7.02
N PRO A 133 7.85 -9.51 -5.93
CA PRO A 133 7.27 -9.46 -4.58
C PRO A 133 6.18 -8.40 -4.38
N VAL A 134 6.30 -7.23 -5.01
CA VAL A 134 5.31 -6.15 -4.88
C VAL A 134 4.03 -6.49 -5.60
N GLU A 135 4.13 -6.87 -6.88
CA GLU A 135 3.00 -7.35 -7.68
C GLU A 135 2.28 -8.51 -6.97
N TYR A 136 3.07 -9.46 -6.48
CA TYR A 136 2.54 -10.63 -5.78
C TYR A 136 1.66 -10.24 -4.59
N ILE A 137 2.15 -9.39 -3.68
CA ILE A 137 1.40 -8.98 -2.49
C ILE A 137 0.12 -8.23 -2.87
N GLU A 138 0.20 -7.32 -3.85
CA GLU A 138 -0.97 -6.55 -4.32
C GLU A 138 -2.06 -7.45 -4.93
N MET A 139 -1.67 -8.41 -5.74
CA MET A 139 -2.60 -9.33 -6.39
C MET A 139 -3.10 -10.41 -5.44
N ARG A 140 -2.25 -10.93 -4.56
CA ARG A 140 -2.59 -11.94 -3.57
C ARG A 140 -3.68 -11.48 -2.61
N ARG A 141 -3.70 -10.20 -2.23
CA ARG A 141 -4.78 -9.60 -1.44
C ARG A 141 -6.14 -9.76 -2.12
N LYS A 142 -6.18 -9.64 -3.43
CA LYS A 142 -7.41 -9.73 -4.20
C LYS A 142 -7.84 -11.19 -4.39
N VAL A 143 -7.00 -11.98 -5.03
CA VAL A 143 -7.30 -13.37 -5.39
C VAL A 143 -7.47 -14.28 -4.17
N GLY A 144 -6.74 -14.07 -3.10
CA GLY A 144 -6.81 -14.89 -1.90
C GLY A 144 -8.04 -14.65 -1.01
N GLY A 145 -8.85 -13.64 -1.27
CA GLY A 145 -10.14 -13.41 -0.63
C GLY A 145 -10.11 -12.89 0.82
N ALA A 146 -8.96 -12.47 1.37
CA ALA A 146 -8.97 -11.95 2.74
C ALA A 146 -9.71 -10.60 2.90
N PRO A 147 -9.70 -9.64 1.95
CA PRO A 147 -10.59 -8.48 2.00
C PRO A 147 -12.08 -8.86 2.00
N TRP A 148 -12.45 -9.91 1.28
CA TRP A 148 -13.78 -10.52 1.34
C TRP A 148 -14.07 -11.10 2.74
N SER A 149 -13.13 -11.86 3.33
CA SER A 149 -13.21 -12.36 4.70
C SER A 149 -13.36 -11.22 5.71
N ALA A 150 -12.69 -10.08 5.52
CA ALA A 150 -12.84 -8.90 6.37
C ALA A 150 -14.28 -8.33 6.31
N GLY A 151 -14.95 -8.39 5.15
CA GLY A 151 -16.37 -8.07 5.03
C GLY A 151 -17.26 -9.01 5.84
N LEU A 152 -16.96 -10.31 5.85
CA LEU A 152 -17.67 -11.28 6.70
C LEU A 152 -17.42 -11.07 8.20
N VAL A 153 -16.26 -10.53 8.60
CA VAL A 153 -16.00 -10.12 9.99
C VAL A 153 -16.95 -9.02 10.43
N GLU A 154 -17.20 -7.99 9.60
CA GLU A 154 -18.20 -6.96 9.90
C GLU A 154 -19.59 -7.59 10.10
N PHE A 155 -19.99 -8.51 9.22
CA PHE A 155 -21.25 -9.23 9.30
C PHE A 155 -21.34 -10.09 10.56
N ALA A 156 -20.33 -10.91 10.84
CA ALA A 156 -20.32 -11.83 11.98
C ALA A 156 -20.30 -11.10 13.34
N ALA A 157 -19.54 -10.00 13.41
CA ALA A 157 -19.46 -9.15 14.60
C ALA A 157 -20.69 -8.25 14.79
N GLN A 158 -21.59 -8.15 13.79
CA GLN A 158 -22.69 -7.19 13.74
C GLN A 158 -22.21 -5.75 13.99
N ALA A 159 -21.07 -5.41 13.44
CA ALA A 159 -20.37 -4.16 13.65
C ALA A 159 -19.84 -3.64 12.30
N GLU A 160 -20.68 -2.88 11.59
CA GLU A 160 -20.28 -2.28 10.34
C GLU A 160 -19.31 -1.12 10.56
N VAL A 161 -18.26 -1.05 9.73
CA VAL A 161 -17.38 0.11 9.66
C VAL A 161 -18.18 1.30 9.12
N PRO A 162 -18.27 2.42 9.89
CA PRO A 162 -19.05 3.59 9.46
C PRO A 162 -18.56 4.14 8.11
N ALA A 163 -19.49 4.50 7.23
CA ALA A 163 -19.19 5.02 5.88
C ALA A 163 -18.24 6.23 5.91
N ALA A 164 -18.33 7.07 6.96
CA ALA A 164 -17.46 8.25 7.14
C ALA A 164 -15.97 7.91 7.27
N VAL A 165 -15.62 6.68 7.63
CA VAL A 165 -14.23 6.25 7.86
C VAL A 165 -13.84 5.01 7.06
N ALA A 166 -14.76 4.35 6.37
CA ALA A 166 -14.50 3.11 5.63
C ALA A 166 -13.37 3.26 4.59
N GLY A 167 -13.27 4.42 3.93
CA GLY A 167 -12.20 4.75 2.98
C GLY A 167 -10.95 5.37 3.61
N ALA A 168 -10.93 5.60 4.94
CA ALA A 168 -9.78 6.22 5.59
C ALA A 168 -8.56 5.29 5.62
N ARG A 169 -7.36 5.87 5.49
CA ARG A 169 -6.10 5.10 5.49
C ARG A 169 -6.00 4.09 6.64
N PRO A 170 -6.28 4.43 7.93
CA PRO A 170 -6.15 3.46 9.01
C PRO A 170 -7.01 2.20 8.81
N LEU A 171 -8.26 2.34 8.31
CA LEU A 171 -9.13 1.20 8.04
C LEU A 171 -8.63 0.36 6.85
N ARG A 172 -8.09 1.00 5.82
CA ARG A 172 -7.43 0.30 4.71
C ARG A 172 -6.21 -0.47 5.20
N VAL A 173 -5.34 0.16 5.99
CA VAL A 173 -4.15 -0.50 6.55
C VAL A 173 -4.52 -1.70 7.42
N LEU A 174 -5.56 -1.61 8.26
CA LEU A 174 -6.05 -2.77 9.03
C LEU A 174 -6.45 -3.93 8.13
N ARG A 175 -7.23 -3.66 7.09
CA ARG A 175 -7.67 -4.68 6.13
C ARG A 175 -6.50 -5.28 5.35
N ASP A 176 -5.58 -4.44 4.86
CA ASP A 176 -4.49 -4.87 4.00
C ASP A 176 -3.42 -5.63 4.80
N THR A 177 -3.09 -5.19 6.01
CA THR A 177 -2.18 -5.92 6.92
C THR A 177 -2.77 -7.27 7.37
N PHE A 178 -4.07 -7.31 7.62
CA PHE A 178 -4.80 -8.55 7.87
C PHE A 178 -4.71 -9.48 6.67
N ALA A 179 -4.99 -8.98 5.47
CA ALA A 179 -4.95 -9.77 4.24
C ALA A 179 -3.56 -10.35 3.99
N ASP A 180 -2.51 -9.54 4.10
CA ASP A 180 -1.12 -9.99 3.91
C ASP A 180 -0.72 -11.06 4.93
N ALA A 181 -1.02 -10.84 6.22
CA ALA A 181 -0.67 -11.79 7.27
C ALA A 181 -1.37 -13.15 7.08
N VAL A 182 -2.62 -13.13 6.61
CA VAL A 182 -3.40 -14.35 6.34
C VAL A 182 -2.86 -15.08 5.12
N HIS A 183 -2.66 -14.39 4.01
CA HIS A 183 -2.25 -15.00 2.74
C HIS A 183 -0.81 -15.50 2.78
N LEU A 184 0.12 -14.69 3.28
CA LEU A 184 1.52 -15.10 3.41
C LEU A 184 1.68 -16.29 4.36
N ARG A 185 0.84 -16.38 5.40
CA ARG A 185 0.80 -17.57 6.25
C ARG A 185 0.27 -18.79 5.49
N ASN A 186 -0.80 -18.62 4.72
CA ASN A 186 -1.31 -19.68 3.85
C ASN A 186 -0.22 -20.19 2.93
N ASP A 187 0.53 -19.28 2.27
CA ASP A 187 1.61 -19.62 1.34
C ASP A 187 2.72 -20.47 1.98
N VAL A 188 3.05 -20.20 3.26
CA VAL A 188 4.02 -21.02 4.00
C VAL A 188 3.50 -22.44 4.23
N PHE A 189 2.22 -22.60 4.56
CA PHE A 189 1.62 -23.92 4.80
C PHE A 189 1.32 -24.68 3.52
N SER A 190 0.93 -24.00 2.46
CA SER A 190 0.52 -24.60 1.18
C SER A 190 1.67 -24.81 0.20
N TYR A 191 2.89 -24.30 0.47
CA TYR A 191 4.02 -24.25 -0.46
C TYR A 191 4.24 -25.57 -1.19
N GLN A 192 4.35 -26.68 -0.45
CA GLN A 192 4.64 -28.00 -1.04
C GLN A 192 3.48 -28.46 -1.95
N ARG A 193 2.23 -28.34 -1.49
CA ARG A 193 1.05 -28.73 -2.26
C ARG A 193 0.95 -27.88 -3.53
N GLU A 194 1.02 -26.58 -3.42
CA GLU A 194 0.86 -25.66 -4.55
C GLU A 194 1.96 -25.84 -5.59
N THR A 195 3.22 -25.94 -5.15
CA THR A 195 4.36 -26.01 -6.06
C THR A 195 4.59 -27.41 -6.66
N GLU A 196 4.43 -28.49 -5.87
CA GLU A 196 4.74 -29.86 -6.31
C GLU A 196 3.53 -30.60 -6.93
N GLU A 197 2.31 -30.35 -6.41
CA GLU A 197 1.11 -31.10 -6.82
C GLU A 197 0.23 -30.30 -7.80
N GLU A 198 0.06 -29.00 -7.57
CA GLU A 198 -0.84 -28.16 -8.35
C GLU A 198 -0.10 -27.40 -9.48
N GLY A 199 1.21 -27.20 -9.36
CA GLY A 199 1.99 -26.44 -10.33
C GLY A 199 1.65 -24.94 -10.29
N GLU A 200 1.16 -24.46 -9.14
CA GLU A 200 0.81 -23.07 -8.91
C GLU A 200 2.07 -22.21 -8.82
N LEU A 201 2.02 -21.02 -9.37
CA LEU A 201 3.10 -20.03 -9.33
C LEU A 201 2.84 -18.89 -8.34
N SER A 202 1.63 -18.83 -7.79
CA SER A 202 1.18 -17.76 -6.89
C SER A 202 1.41 -18.16 -5.43
N ASN A 203 2.67 -18.29 -5.02
CA ASN A 203 3.06 -18.56 -3.64
C ASN A 203 4.21 -17.65 -3.20
N GLY A 204 4.05 -16.96 -2.07
CA GLY A 204 4.99 -15.95 -1.56
C GLY A 204 6.39 -16.50 -1.27
N VAL A 205 6.50 -17.76 -0.84
CA VAL A 205 7.81 -18.41 -0.63
C VAL A 205 8.53 -18.60 -1.96
N LEU A 206 7.84 -19.11 -2.98
CA LEU A 206 8.39 -19.29 -4.32
C LEU A 206 8.81 -17.96 -4.95
N VAL A 207 8.00 -16.93 -4.78
CA VAL A 207 8.28 -15.57 -5.28
C VAL A 207 9.54 -15.00 -4.65
N LEU A 208 9.69 -15.09 -3.31
CA LEU A 208 10.88 -14.59 -2.62
C LEU A 208 12.12 -15.45 -2.87
N GLU A 209 11.98 -16.78 -2.96
CA GLU A 209 13.07 -17.68 -3.34
C GLU A 209 13.67 -17.27 -4.68
N ASN A 210 12.83 -17.06 -5.69
CA ASN A 210 13.27 -16.63 -7.02
C ASN A 210 13.85 -15.21 -7.01
N PHE A 211 13.20 -14.27 -6.32
CA PHE A 211 13.62 -12.86 -6.30
C PHE A 211 14.95 -12.66 -5.56
N LEU A 212 15.11 -13.25 -4.38
CA LEU A 212 16.32 -13.13 -3.56
C LEU A 212 17.44 -14.10 -3.99
N GLY A 213 17.15 -15.09 -4.83
CA GLY A 213 18.09 -16.13 -5.23
C GLY A 213 18.61 -16.95 -4.06
N CYS A 214 17.78 -17.17 -3.05
CA CYS A 214 18.11 -17.85 -1.80
C CYS A 214 17.50 -19.26 -1.74
N SER A 215 17.76 -20.02 -0.67
CA SER A 215 17.11 -21.30 -0.45
C SER A 215 15.63 -21.14 -0.06
N THR A 216 14.83 -22.17 -0.28
CA THR A 216 13.41 -22.21 0.12
C THR A 216 13.22 -21.90 1.61
N GLN A 217 14.12 -22.39 2.48
CA GLN A 217 14.06 -22.10 3.91
C GLN A 217 14.30 -20.62 4.22
N GLU A 218 15.29 -20.00 3.58
CA GLU A 218 15.57 -18.56 3.74
C GLU A 218 14.42 -17.72 3.20
N ALA A 219 13.83 -18.10 2.08
CA ALA A 219 12.65 -17.46 1.53
C ALA A 219 11.43 -17.55 2.46
N ALA A 220 11.20 -18.73 3.04
CA ALA A 220 10.13 -18.94 4.00
C ALA A 220 10.34 -18.13 5.30
N GLU A 221 11.59 -17.97 5.75
CA GLU A 221 11.94 -17.09 6.87
C GLU A 221 11.67 -15.62 6.53
N ALA A 222 12.00 -15.18 5.32
CA ALA A 222 11.69 -13.82 4.84
C ALA A 222 10.18 -13.58 4.75
N VAL A 223 9.39 -14.55 4.27
CA VAL A 223 7.91 -14.48 4.30
C VAL A 223 7.39 -14.35 5.73
N ASN A 224 7.93 -15.14 6.67
CA ASN A 224 7.54 -15.04 8.08
C ASN A 224 7.93 -13.69 8.71
N ASP A 225 9.05 -13.09 8.29
CA ASP A 225 9.42 -11.74 8.70
C ASP A 225 8.47 -10.68 8.15
N LEU A 226 7.97 -10.83 6.90
CA LEU A 226 6.90 -10.01 6.35
C LEU A 226 5.60 -10.16 7.16
N ILE A 227 5.16 -11.39 7.45
CA ILE A 227 3.98 -11.64 8.31
C ILE A 227 4.14 -10.89 9.64
N THR A 228 5.30 -11.02 10.27
CA THR A 228 5.60 -10.35 11.55
C THR A 228 5.49 -8.83 11.43
N SER A 229 6.07 -8.26 10.38
CA SER A 229 6.02 -6.82 10.11
C SER A 229 4.58 -6.34 9.89
N ARG A 230 3.79 -7.07 9.10
CA ARG A 230 2.37 -6.73 8.87
C ARG A 230 1.52 -6.81 10.13
N VAL A 231 1.71 -7.82 10.97
CA VAL A 231 1.01 -7.92 12.27
C VAL A 231 1.39 -6.76 13.20
N GLN A 232 2.67 -6.37 13.23
CA GLN A 232 3.13 -5.21 14.01
C GLN A 232 2.53 -3.89 13.49
N GLN A 233 2.42 -3.72 12.17
CA GLN A 233 1.77 -2.56 11.58
C GLN A 233 0.27 -2.54 11.91
N PHE A 234 -0.42 -3.70 11.84
CA PHE A 234 -1.81 -3.83 12.29
C PHE A 234 -1.99 -3.32 13.73
N GLU A 235 -1.18 -3.82 14.66
CA GLU A 235 -1.22 -3.41 16.07
C GLU A 235 -0.93 -1.91 16.24
N ASN A 236 0.07 -1.38 15.52
CA ASN A 236 0.39 0.04 15.55
C ASN A 236 -0.80 0.88 15.11
N THR A 237 -1.46 0.52 14.01
CA THR A 237 -2.64 1.22 13.50
C THR A 237 -3.79 1.20 14.50
N VAL A 238 -4.09 0.05 15.11
CA VAL A 238 -5.14 -0.05 16.15
C VAL A 238 -4.84 0.87 17.33
N MET A 239 -3.59 0.89 17.80
CA MET A 239 -3.22 1.57 19.05
C MET A 239 -2.97 3.06 18.89
N THR A 240 -2.48 3.50 17.72
CA THR A 240 -2.00 4.88 17.53
C THR A 240 -2.85 5.66 16.52
N GLU A 241 -3.28 5.04 15.42
CA GLU A 241 -3.96 5.76 14.34
C GLU A 241 -5.49 5.78 14.51
N LEU A 242 -6.12 4.68 14.96
CA LEU A 242 -7.58 4.68 15.17
C LEU A 242 -8.07 5.71 16.20
N PRO A 243 -7.44 5.89 17.37
CA PRO A 243 -7.88 6.92 18.32
C PRO A 243 -7.84 8.34 17.76
N VAL A 244 -6.83 8.63 16.93
CA VAL A 244 -6.70 9.92 16.23
C VAL A 244 -7.81 10.08 15.20
N LEU A 245 -8.04 9.05 14.35
CA LEU A 245 -9.13 9.04 13.37
C LEU A 245 -10.50 9.26 14.02
N PHE A 246 -10.78 8.60 15.15
CA PHE A 246 -12.05 8.75 15.88
C PHE A 246 -12.28 10.19 16.32
N ALA A 247 -11.24 10.83 16.86
CA ALA A 247 -11.30 12.21 17.30
C ALA A 247 -11.47 13.19 16.12
N GLU A 248 -10.72 12.99 15.04
CA GLU A 248 -10.76 13.86 13.85
C GLU A 248 -12.09 13.79 13.10
N LYS A 249 -12.69 12.60 13.02
CA LYS A 249 -13.96 12.39 12.35
C LYS A 249 -15.17 12.58 13.27
N GLY A 250 -14.94 12.80 14.58
CA GLY A 250 -16.00 13.03 15.56
C GLY A 250 -16.93 11.84 15.70
N LEU A 251 -16.42 10.62 15.64
CA LEU A 251 -17.22 9.40 15.73
C LEU A 251 -17.94 9.32 17.09
N SER A 252 -19.18 8.85 17.06
CA SER A 252 -19.92 8.54 18.27
C SER A 252 -19.31 7.35 19.02
N PRO A 253 -19.56 7.21 20.34
CA PRO A 253 -19.08 6.05 21.11
C PRO A 253 -19.48 4.70 20.51
N ARG A 254 -20.65 4.61 19.85
CA ARG A 254 -21.11 3.40 19.16
C ARG A 254 -20.26 3.12 17.92
N GLU A 255 -20.07 4.11 17.06
CA GLU A 255 -19.24 3.95 15.87
C GLU A 255 -17.80 3.57 16.22
N CYS A 256 -17.24 4.17 17.28
CA CYS A 256 -15.93 3.75 17.79
C CYS A 256 -15.93 2.29 18.26
N ALA A 257 -16.98 1.84 18.94
CA ALA A 257 -17.11 0.45 19.40
C ALA A 257 -17.26 -0.52 18.24
N ASP A 258 -17.99 -0.14 17.17
CA ASP A 258 -18.16 -0.95 15.97
C ASP A 258 -16.81 -1.14 15.24
N VAL A 259 -16.03 -0.07 15.05
CA VAL A 259 -14.67 -0.16 14.47
C VAL A 259 -13.73 -1.02 15.33
N LEU A 260 -13.78 -0.90 16.65
CA LEU A 260 -12.95 -1.70 17.55
C LEU A 260 -13.41 -3.19 17.56
N ALA A 261 -14.69 -3.47 17.44
CA ALA A 261 -15.21 -4.83 17.29
C ALA A 261 -14.77 -5.45 15.96
N TYR A 262 -14.79 -4.69 14.86
CA TYR A 262 -14.23 -5.08 13.59
C TYR A 262 -12.73 -5.42 13.70
N ALA A 263 -11.92 -4.52 14.28
CA ALA A 263 -10.49 -4.76 14.49
C ALA A 263 -10.23 -6.02 15.34
N LYS A 264 -11.02 -6.25 16.40
CA LYS A 264 -10.95 -7.48 17.20
C LYS A 264 -11.28 -8.72 16.35
N GLY A 265 -12.33 -8.65 15.54
CA GLY A 265 -12.69 -9.75 14.65
C GLY A 265 -11.59 -10.12 13.66
N LEU A 266 -10.88 -9.13 13.11
CA LEU A 266 -9.69 -9.36 12.28
C LEU A 266 -8.55 -10.02 13.07
N GLN A 267 -8.35 -9.67 14.34
CA GLN A 267 -7.36 -10.34 15.22
C GLN A 267 -7.75 -11.80 15.51
N ASP A 268 -9.02 -12.03 15.83
CA ASP A 268 -9.55 -13.38 16.08
C ASP A 268 -9.38 -14.25 14.84
N TRP A 269 -9.63 -13.69 13.66
CA TRP A 269 -9.43 -14.38 12.38
C TRP A 269 -7.97 -14.76 12.14
N GLN A 270 -7.02 -13.85 12.39
CA GLN A 270 -5.59 -14.13 12.23
C GLN A 270 -5.12 -15.24 13.16
N ALA A 271 -5.57 -15.23 14.41
CA ALA A 271 -5.23 -16.26 15.40
C ALA A 271 -5.93 -17.61 15.10
N GLY A 272 -7.24 -17.56 14.81
CA GLY A 272 -8.04 -18.73 14.50
C GLY A 272 -7.65 -19.42 13.21
N GLY A 273 -7.33 -18.64 12.18
CA GLY A 273 -6.82 -19.17 10.92
C GLY A 273 -5.48 -19.90 11.08
N HIS A 274 -4.60 -19.38 11.94
CA HIS A 274 -3.35 -20.09 12.28
C HIS A 274 -3.61 -21.46 12.93
N GLU A 275 -4.49 -21.51 13.93
CA GLU A 275 -4.86 -22.76 14.59
C GLU A 275 -5.48 -23.79 13.63
N TRP A 276 -6.28 -23.31 12.69
CA TRP A 276 -6.87 -24.19 11.68
C TRP A 276 -5.82 -24.73 10.71
N HIS A 277 -4.88 -23.89 10.20
CA HIS A 277 -3.79 -24.35 9.34
C HIS A 277 -2.94 -25.44 10.00
N MET A 278 -2.72 -25.35 11.31
CA MET A 278 -1.98 -26.37 12.07
C MET A 278 -2.71 -27.71 12.19
N ARG A 279 -4.00 -27.78 11.89
CA ARG A 279 -4.86 -28.97 12.13
C ARG A 279 -5.53 -29.50 10.88
N SER A 280 -5.77 -28.65 9.88
CA SER A 280 -6.48 -29.05 8.66
C SER A 280 -5.68 -30.07 7.84
N SER A 281 -6.36 -31.12 7.40
CA SER A 281 -5.78 -32.11 6.48
C SER A 281 -5.46 -31.52 5.09
N ARG A 282 -6.05 -30.37 4.74
CA ARG A 282 -5.81 -29.68 3.45
C ARG A 282 -4.33 -29.35 3.21
N TYR A 283 -3.55 -29.15 4.28
CA TYR A 283 -2.14 -28.79 4.22
C TYR A 283 -1.19 -29.87 4.72
N MET A 284 -1.71 -31.07 5.06
CA MET A 284 -0.91 -32.20 5.49
C MET A 284 -0.56 -33.09 4.30
N ASN A 285 0.62 -32.86 3.73
CA ASN A 285 1.09 -33.58 2.56
C ASN A 285 1.43 -35.03 2.87
N GLY A 286 0.75 -35.98 2.20
CA GLY A 286 1.22 -37.34 1.90
C GLY A 286 1.54 -38.27 3.05
N GLY A 287 0.80 -38.26 4.13
CA GLY A 287 0.90 -39.25 5.21
C GLY A 287 -0.41 -40.02 5.40
N GLY A 288 -0.87 -40.68 4.36
CA GLY A 288 -1.92 -41.69 4.53
C GLY A 288 -1.37 -42.88 5.30
N GLU A 289 -1.50 -42.82 6.63
CA GLU A 289 -1.46 -43.89 7.63
C GLU A 289 -1.01 -43.25 8.96
N ALA A 290 -1.94 -42.91 9.79
CA ALA A 290 -1.81 -43.05 11.22
C ALA A 290 -2.68 -42.09 12.00
N ALA A 291 -3.90 -42.35 11.98
CA ALA A 291 -4.75 -41.93 13.10
C ALA A 291 -4.68 -42.95 14.23
N ASP A 292 -3.52 -43.37 14.68
CA ASP A 292 -3.42 -44.11 15.95
C ASP A 292 -1.97 -44.32 16.41
N ALA A 293 -1.24 -43.25 16.59
CA ALA A 293 -0.02 -43.35 17.40
C ALA A 293 0.19 -42.02 18.13
N GLY A 294 0.11 -42.10 19.41
CA GLY A 294 0.30 -40.96 20.28
C GLY A 294 1.60 -40.17 20.01
N VAL A 295 1.45 -38.90 20.19
CA VAL A 295 2.49 -37.92 20.49
C VAL A 295 3.89 -38.24 19.95
N GLY A 296 4.23 -37.74 18.79
CA GLY A 296 5.63 -37.72 18.38
C GLY A 296 5.92 -38.02 16.93
N ALA A 297 5.58 -37.16 16.02
CA ALA A 297 6.39 -36.85 14.83
C ALA A 297 5.79 -35.61 14.14
N SER A 298 6.33 -34.49 14.53
CA SER A 298 6.04 -33.21 13.92
C SER A 298 6.79 -33.11 12.59
N TRP A 299 6.08 -32.97 11.50
CA TRP A 299 6.60 -32.30 10.32
C TRP A 299 5.95 -30.92 10.24
N SER A 300 6.53 -29.98 10.94
CA SER A 300 6.48 -28.57 10.59
C SER A 300 7.90 -28.19 10.23
N PRO A 301 8.19 -27.66 9.02
CA PRO A 301 9.50 -27.06 8.74
C PRO A 301 9.77 -25.86 9.64
N PHE A 302 8.74 -25.34 10.30
CA PHE A 302 8.77 -24.32 11.34
C PHE A 302 8.40 -24.87 12.72
N VAL A 303 8.85 -26.07 13.03
CA VAL A 303 9.01 -26.35 14.44
C VAL A 303 10.11 -25.42 14.91
N PHE A 304 9.71 -24.29 15.48
CA PHE A 304 10.31 -23.90 16.73
C PHE A 304 10.44 -25.20 17.52
N GLY A 305 11.67 -25.79 17.47
CA GLY A 305 11.92 -27.13 17.99
C GLY A 305 11.18 -27.33 19.28
N GLY A 306 10.15 -28.17 19.26
CA GLY A 306 9.19 -28.36 20.33
C GLY A 306 9.11 -27.19 21.27
N LEU A 307 8.15 -26.30 21.12
CA LEU A 307 7.63 -25.50 22.22
C LEU A 307 6.93 -26.47 23.21
N GLY A 308 7.64 -27.53 23.55
CA GLY A 308 7.40 -28.22 24.77
C GLY A 308 7.80 -27.24 25.85
N THR A 309 6.85 -26.50 26.37
CA THR A 309 6.80 -25.84 27.70
C THR A 309 8.09 -25.34 28.34
N SER A 310 9.23 -25.25 27.64
CA SER A 310 10.42 -24.60 28.19
C SER A 310 10.20 -23.08 28.03
N GLY A 311 9.93 -22.41 29.13
CA GLY A 311 9.82 -20.96 29.18
C GLY A 311 11.08 -20.22 28.67
N ALA A 312 12.14 -20.94 28.35
CA ALA A 312 13.33 -20.42 27.70
C ALA A 312 13.13 -20.18 26.19
N ASP A 313 12.42 -21.08 25.47
CA ASP A 313 12.20 -20.97 24.05
C ASP A 313 11.13 -19.90 23.74
N VAL A 314 10.09 -19.82 24.58
CA VAL A 314 9.09 -18.73 24.52
C VAL A 314 9.78 -17.38 24.76
N ARG A 315 10.65 -17.27 25.78
CA ARG A 315 11.40 -16.04 26.05
C ARG A 315 12.33 -15.65 24.89
N LYS A 316 12.96 -16.62 24.24
CA LYS A 316 13.83 -16.39 23.10
C LYS A 316 13.02 -15.90 21.89
N ALA A 317 11.89 -16.53 21.59
CA ALA A 317 10.99 -16.09 20.52
C ALA A 317 10.45 -14.67 20.76
N VAL A 318 9.95 -14.39 21.98
CA VAL A 318 9.47 -13.06 22.38
C VAL A 318 10.60 -12.02 22.35
N ALA A 319 11.83 -12.38 22.73
CA ALA A 319 12.96 -11.47 22.68
C ALA A 319 13.37 -11.13 21.24
N VAL A 320 13.36 -12.09 20.32
CA VAL A 320 13.65 -11.86 18.90
C VAL A 320 12.58 -10.97 18.26
N THR A 321 11.30 -11.29 18.47
CA THR A 321 10.18 -10.48 17.94
C THR A 321 10.19 -9.08 18.54
N GLY A 322 10.46 -8.94 19.82
CA GLY A 322 10.58 -7.66 20.50
C GLY A 322 11.75 -6.83 19.99
N ALA A 323 12.89 -7.46 19.70
CA ALA A 323 14.05 -6.78 19.14
C ALA A 323 13.77 -6.22 17.73
N LYS A 324 13.08 -6.99 16.86
CA LYS A 324 12.66 -6.52 15.53
C LYS A 324 11.70 -5.33 15.62
N ARG A 325 10.73 -5.38 16.52
CA ARG A 325 9.78 -4.28 16.77
C ARG A 325 10.47 -3.00 17.23
N VAL A 326 11.40 -3.12 18.17
CA VAL A 326 12.18 -1.98 18.69
C VAL A 326 13.06 -1.38 17.60
N ARG A 327 13.60 -2.18 16.70
CA ARG A 327 14.48 -1.72 15.62
C ARG A 327 13.80 -0.67 14.72
N ASN A 328 12.50 -0.80 14.42
CA ASN A 328 11.76 0.18 13.62
C ASN A 328 11.72 1.57 14.28
N PHE A 329 11.95 1.70 15.58
CA PHE A 329 11.91 2.94 16.34
C PHE A 329 13.28 3.37 16.90
N THR A 330 14.37 2.68 16.54
CA THR A 330 15.72 2.97 17.05
C THR A 330 16.60 3.69 16.06
N HIS A 331 16.06 4.12 14.92
CA HIS A 331 16.83 4.86 13.93
C HIS A 331 17.37 6.18 14.51
N VAL A 332 18.67 6.41 14.31
CA VAL A 332 19.32 7.65 14.70
C VAL A 332 19.37 8.58 13.48
N PRO A 333 18.63 9.70 13.49
CA PRO A 333 18.64 10.65 12.37
C PRO A 333 20.00 11.30 12.15
N TYR A 334 20.22 11.83 10.96
CA TYR A 334 21.45 12.55 10.57
C TYR A 334 22.73 11.73 10.61
N GLN A 335 22.62 10.43 10.34
CA GLN A 335 23.79 9.55 10.23
C GLN A 335 24.62 9.93 9.02
N LYS A 336 25.95 9.95 9.18
CA LYS A 336 26.85 10.19 8.07
C LYS A 336 26.94 8.92 7.20
N VAL A 337 26.43 9.00 5.98
CA VAL A 337 26.41 7.88 5.02
C VAL A 337 27.32 8.06 3.82
N GLY A 338 27.65 9.32 3.48
CA GLY A 338 28.44 9.67 2.29
C GLY A 338 27.62 9.63 0.99
N PRO A 339 28.28 9.90 -0.15
CA PRO A 339 27.59 9.98 -1.45
C PRO A 339 26.85 8.70 -1.81
N SER A 340 25.62 8.84 -2.31
CA SER A 340 24.83 7.73 -2.81
C SER A 340 25.57 6.99 -3.93
N GLN A 341 25.60 5.66 -3.85
CA GLN A 341 26.13 4.82 -4.92
C GLN A 341 25.04 4.58 -5.95
N LEU A 342 25.31 4.89 -7.21
CA LEU A 342 24.32 4.74 -8.27
C LEU A 342 24.58 3.41 -9.01
N PRO A 343 23.59 2.48 -9.05
CA PRO A 343 23.70 1.27 -9.86
C PRO A 343 23.55 1.60 -11.36
N ASP A 344 23.79 0.61 -12.20
CA ASP A 344 23.46 0.70 -13.63
C ASP A 344 21.95 0.45 -13.80
N PHE A 345 21.17 1.53 -13.82
CA PHE A 345 19.72 1.46 -13.89
C PHE A 345 19.25 0.81 -15.20
N PHE A 346 18.47 -0.24 -15.11
CA PHE A 346 17.83 -0.84 -16.27
C PHE A 346 16.72 0.08 -16.78
N MET A 347 17.03 0.84 -17.85
CA MET A 347 16.12 1.76 -18.52
C MET A 347 16.11 1.47 -20.03
N PRO A 348 15.11 0.70 -20.51
CA PRO A 348 15.04 0.30 -21.92
C PRO A 348 14.54 1.41 -22.85
N PHE A 349 14.06 2.52 -22.30
CA PHE A 349 13.45 3.62 -23.04
C PHE A 349 14.42 4.78 -23.23
N ALA A 350 14.51 5.29 -24.46
CA ALA A 350 15.31 6.48 -24.76
C ALA A 350 14.55 7.75 -24.36
N THR A 351 15.25 8.69 -23.71
CA THR A 351 14.69 10.00 -23.37
C THR A 351 14.75 10.94 -24.58
N THR A 352 13.65 11.61 -24.86
CA THR A 352 13.56 12.75 -25.76
C THR A 352 13.20 13.99 -24.92
N LEU A 353 13.82 15.11 -25.18
CA LEU A 353 13.54 16.35 -24.46
C LEU A 353 12.73 17.31 -25.34
N SER A 354 11.77 17.98 -24.74
CA SER A 354 11.01 19.04 -25.41
C SER A 354 11.92 20.16 -25.89
N PRO A 355 11.74 20.66 -27.11
CA PRO A 355 12.51 21.79 -27.66
C PRO A 355 12.24 23.10 -26.92
N HIS A 356 11.23 23.17 -26.06
CA HIS A 356 10.83 24.36 -25.30
C HIS A 356 11.48 24.47 -23.93
N LEU A 357 12.40 23.57 -23.58
CA LEU A 357 13.06 23.47 -22.26
C LEU A 357 13.66 24.80 -21.77
N ASP A 358 14.41 25.52 -22.64
CA ASP A 358 15.08 26.76 -22.20
C ASP A 358 14.06 27.88 -21.87
N GLY A 359 12.93 27.93 -22.57
CA GLY A 359 11.81 28.83 -22.24
C GLY A 359 11.19 28.46 -20.88
N ALA A 360 10.92 27.20 -20.67
CA ALA A 360 10.33 26.71 -19.42
C ALA A 360 11.23 26.98 -18.19
N ARG A 361 12.56 26.90 -18.32
CA ARG A 361 13.51 27.27 -17.26
C ARG A 361 13.35 28.73 -16.82
N VAL A 362 13.20 29.65 -17.77
CA VAL A 362 12.97 31.07 -17.46
C VAL A 362 11.59 31.26 -16.82
N ASN A 363 10.56 30.75 -17.46
CA ASN A 363 9.17 30.93 -17.05
C ASN A 363 8.88 30.34 -15.65
N THR A 364 9.46 29.20 -15.32
CA THR A 364 9.32 28.56 -14.00
C THR A 364 9.92 29.42 -12.87
N VAL A 365 11.10 30.01 -13.09
CA VAL A 365 11.71 30.93 -12.11
C VAL A 365 10.87 32.20 -11.92
N GLU A 366 10.33 32.77 -13.00
CA GLU A 366 9.47 33.95 -12.94
C GLU A 366 8.14 33.61 -12.22
N TRP A 367 7.56 32.45 -12.50
CA TRP A 367 6.37 31.98 -11.81
C TRP A 367 6.62 31.78 -10.30
N ALA A 368 7.68 31.08 -9.92
CA ALA A 368 8.03 30.84 -8.51
C ALA A 368 8.26 32.15 -7.74
N ARG A 369 8.90 33.16 -8.39
CA ARG A 369 9.07 34.50 -7.84
C ARG A 369 7.72 35.19 -7.65
N ARG A 370 6.82 35.11 -8.62
CA ARG A 370 5.47 35.70 -8.56
C ARG A 370 4.63 35.05 -7.46
N MET A 371 4.69 33.74 -7.28
CA MET A 371 3.99 33.00 -6.21
C MET A 371 4.62 33.25 -4.83
N GLY A 372 5.85 33.72 -4.76
CA GLY A 372 6.56 34.02 -3.52
C GLY A 372 7.27 32.82 -2.89
N LEU A 373 7.54 31.75 -3.66
CA LEU A 373 8.22 30.54 -3.19
C LEU A 373 9.70 30.79 -2.85
N LEU A 374 10.31 31.83 -3.43
CA LEU A 374 11.74 32.16 -3.30
C LEU A 374 12.04 33.16 -2.17
N ARG A 375 11.11 33.37 -1.24
CA ARG A 375 11.26 34.30 -0.13
C ARG A 375 10.71 33.73 1.16
N PRO A 376 11.35 34.05 2.32
CA PRO A 376 10.76 33.76 3.62
C PRO A 376 9.35 34.38 3.74
N GLN A 377 8.43 33.63 4.32
CA GLN A 377 7.06 34.10 4.50
C GLN A 377 6.91 34.81 5.84
N ALA A 378 6.31 35.99 5.82
CA ALA A 378 6.13 36.80 7.02
C ALA A 378 5.31 36.03 8.08
N GLY A 379 5.87 35.93 9.30
CA GLY A 379 5.24 35.25 10.42
C GLY A 379 5.34 33.73 10.41
N VAL A 380 5.99 33.12 9.39
CA VAL A 380 6.20 31.68 9.31
C VAL A 380 7.69 31.38 9.47
N LEU A 381 8.05 30.76 10.60
CA LEU A 381 9.42 30.39 10.90
C LEU A 381 9.89 29.32 9.89
N LEU A 382 11.18 29.38 9.52
CA LEU A 382 11.84 28.41 8.64
C LEU A 382 11.27 28.28 7.22
N SER A 383 10.41 29.21 6.79
CA SER A 383 9.78 29.18 5.46
C SER A 383 10.68 29.62 4.30
N GLY A 384 11.89 30.10 4.57
CA GLY A 384 12.89 30.44 3.54
C GLY A 384 13.70 29.22 3.11
N ILE A 385 13.01 28.22 2.52
CA ILE A 385 13.62 26.94 2.16
C ILE A 385 14.36 26.98 0.81
N TRP A 386 13.88 27.82 -0.12
CA TRP A 386 14.44 27.96 -1.44
C TRP A 386 14.81 29.42 -1.76
N ASP A 387 15.86 29.57 -2.52
CA ASP A 387 16.22 30.77 -3.27
C ASP A 387 16.26 30.49 -4.78
N GLU A 388 16.53 31.49 -5.57
CA GLU A 388 16.57 31.38 -7.04
C GLU A 388 17.69 30.45 -7.52
N GLY A 389 18.85 30.47 -6.84
CA GLY A 389 19.99 29.59 -7.16
C GLY A 389 19.63 28.14 -6.98
N LYS A 390 19.01 27.82 -5.83
CA LYS A 390 18.56 26.47 -5.48
C LYS A 390 17.50 25.96 -6.47
N LEU A 391 16.50 26.80 -6.84
CA LEU A 391 15.50 26.41 -7.83
C LEU A 391 16.13 26.12 -9.20
N LYS A 392 17.10 26.92 -9.65
CA LYS A 392 17.83 26.69 -10.91
C LYS A 392 18.67 25.41 -10.86
N ASP A 393 19.31 25.13 -9.74
CA ASP A 393 20.09 23.90 -9.53
C ASP A 393 19.22 22.62 -9.52
N TYR A 394 17.96 22.74 -9.13
CA TYR A 394 17.00 21.62 -9.14
C TYR A 394 16.41 21.32 -10.52
N ASP A 395 16.33 22.31 -11.40
CA ASP A 395 15.99 22.21 -12.82
C ASP A 395 14.75 21.34 -13.12
N PHE A 396 13.61 21.61 -12.45
CA PHE A 396 12.37 20.89 -12.71
C PHE A 396 11.89 20.95 -14.17
N PRO A 397 12.15 22.03 -14.93
CA PRO A 397 11.86 22.03 -16.37
C PRO A 397 12.57 20.94 -17.16
N LEU A 398 13.77 20.50 -16.75
CA LEU A 398 14.45 19.36 -17.36
C LEU A 398 13.65 18.06 -17.14
N CYS A 399 13.06 17.89 -15.96
CA CYS A 399 12.17 16.77 -15.68
C CYS A 399 10.94 16.82 -16.60
N ALA A 400 10.20 17.94 -16.56
CA ALA A 400 9.01 18.14 -17.38
C ALA A 400 9.27 17.94 -18.88
N ALA A 401 10.39 18.42 -19.38
CA ALA A 401 10.77 18.27 -20.79
C ALA A 401 11.02 16.82 -21.21
N GLY A 402 11.49 15.99 -20.26
CA GLY A 402 11.63 14.54 -20.49
C GLY A 402 10.30 13.79 -20.37
N LEU A 403 9.43 14.22 -19.46
CA LEU A 403 8.09 13.64 -19.28
C LEU A 403 7.20 13.89 -20.51
N HIS A 404 7.25 15.10 -21.03
CA HIS A 404 6.35 15.59 -22.08
C HIS A 404 7.12 16.17 -23.26
N PRO A 405 7.83 15.32 -24.05
CA PRO A 405 8.69 15.79 -25.14
C PRO A 405 7.92 16.55 -26.23
N ASP A 406 6.65 16.24 -26.43
CA ASP A 406 5.78 16.80 -27.48
C ASP A 406 4.85 17.92 -26.95
N ALA A 407 4.98 18.33 -25.68
CA ALA A 407 4.16 19.37 -25.08
C ALA A 407 4.37 20.74 -25.75
N THR A 408 3.31 21.50 -25.85
CA THR A 408 3.39 22.94 -26.19
C THR A 408 4.15 23.72 -25.11
N PRO A 409 4.64 24.94 -25.40
CA PRO A 409 5.31 25.77 -24.40
C PRO A 409 4.47 25.97 -23.13
N GLU A 410 3.17 26.19 -23.26
CA GLU A 410 2.23 26.43 -22.17
C GLU A 410 2.02 25.19 -21.30
N GLU A 411 1.88 24.02 -21.92
CA GLU A 411 1.76 22.74 -21.22
C GLU A 411 3.05 22.37 -20.49
N LEU A 412 4.21 22.62 -21.12
CA LEU A 412 5.50 22.37 -20.50
C LEU A 412 5.72 23.27 -19.29
N ASP A 413 5.34 24.55 -19.40
CA ASP A 413 5.39 25.50 -18.29
C ASP A 413 4.51 25.03 -17.13
N LEU A 414 3.28 24.60 -17.42
CA LEU A 414 2.35 24.11 -16.42
C LEU A 414 2.89 22.86 -15.69
N SER A 415 3.38 21.87 -16.43
CA SER A 415 4.01 20.67 -15.87
C SER A 415 5.24 21.02 -15.01
N SER A 416 6.13 21.88 -15.52
CA SER A 416 7.31 22.35 -14.77
C SER A 416 6.94 23.03 -13.45
N GLN A 417 5.86 23.79 -13.45
CA GLN A 417 5.37 24.51 -12.27
C GLN A 417 4.68 23.60 -11.27
N TRP A 418 3.96 22.55 -11.71
CA TRP A 418 3.43 21.51 -10.83
C TRP A 418 4.56 20.74 -10.12
N LEU A 419 5.58 20.30 -10.85
CA LEU A 419 6.76 19.64 -10.26
C LEU A 419 7.47 20.55 -9.26
N THR A 420 7.58 21.86 -9.59
CA THR A 420 8.15 22.87 -8.69
C THR A 420 7.32 23.02 -7.41
N TRP A 421 6.00 23.09 -7.53
CA TRP A 421 5.09 23.24 -6.39
C TRP A 421 5.09 22.01 -5.49
N GLY A 422 5.01 20.82 -6.09
CA GLY A 422 5.02 19.55 -5.35
C GLY A 422 6.30 19.36 -4.55
N THR A 423 7.47 19.55 -5.20
CA THR A 423 8.75 19.43 -4.51
C THR A 423 9.02 20.56 -3.51
N TYR A 424 8.47 21.75 -3.76
CA TYR A 424 8.51 22.81 -2.74
C TYR A 424 7.71 22.41 -1.51
N GLY A 425 6.54 21.77 -1.66
CA GLY A 425 5.74 21.25 -0.57
C GLY A 425 6.45 20.15 0.23
N ASP A 426 7.09 19.23 -0.47
CA ASP A 426 7.92 18.17 0.10
C ASP A 426 9.04 18.73 1.01
N ASP A 427 9.79 19.76 0.56
CA ASP A 427 10.80 20.45 1.37
C ASP A 427 10.17 21.38 2.44
N TYR A 428 8.94 21.92 2.22
CA TYR A 428 8.31 22.88 3.10
C TYR A 428 7.73 22.25 4.38
N TYR A 429 7.08 21.10 4.24
CA TYR A 429 6.41 20.45 5.37
C TYR A 429 7.37 20.01 6.47
N PRO A 430 8.48 19.33 6.19
CA PRO A 430 9.49 19.02 7.22
C PRO A 430 10.11 20.27 7.85
N ALA A 431 10.40 21.30 7.05
CA ALA A 431 11.04 22.52 7.53
C ALA A 431 10.11 23.36 8.43
N VAL A 432 8.85 23.54 8.03
CA VAL A 432 7.91 24.44 8.72
C VAL A 432 7.13 23.74 9.83
N PHE A 433 6.72 22.51 9.60
CA PHE A 433 5.89 21.77 10.56
C PHE A 433 6.69 20.70 11.30
N GLY A 434 7.55 19.95 10.62
CA GLY A 434 8.36 18.89 11.20
C GLY A 434 9.34 19.39 12.25
N ALA A 435 10.13 20.42 11.92
CA ALA A 435 11.13 21.01 12.81
C ALA A 435 10.56 21.51 14.15
N VAL A 436 9.29 21.92 14.17
CA VAL A 436 8.60 22.40 15.38
C VAL A 436 7.57 21.39 15.92
N ARG A 437 7.51 20.18 15.36
CA ARG A 437 6.58 19.11 15.73
C ARG A 437 5.12 19.59 15.78
N ASN A 438 4.65 20.23 14.70
CA ASN A 438 3.32 20.80 14.58
C ASN A 438 2.43 20.08 13.54
N PRO A 439 2.01 18.82 13.75
CA PRO A 439 1.14 18.12 12.82
C PRO A 439 -0.24 18.78 12.68
N ALA A 440 -0.74 19.45 13.71
CA ALA A 440 -1.99 20.17 13.64
C ALA A 440 -1.94 21.35 12.67
N GLY A 441 -0.80 22.05 12.60
CA GLY A 441 -0.55 23.11 11.62
C GLY A 441 -0.47 22.55 10.19
N ALA A 442 0.17 21.39 9.99
CA ALA A 442 0.21 20.69 8.72
C ALA A 442 -1.20 20.29 8.25
N LYS A 443 -2.00 19.68 9.12
CA LYS A 443 -3.41 19.31 8.84
C LYS A 443 -4.28 20.54 8.50
N ALA A 444 -4.11 21.65 9.22
CA ALA A 444 -4.78 22.91 8.90
C ALA A 444 -4.33 23.48 7.54
N CYS A 445 -3.05 23.34 7.18
CA CYS A 445 -2.54 23.71 5.86
C CYS A 445 -3.23 22.85 4.77
N ASN A 446 -3.28 21.54 4.91
CA ASN A 446 -3.95 20.65 3.95
C ASN A 446 -5.44 21.03 3.78
N ALA A 447 -6.17 21.27 4.87
CA ALA A 447 -7.57 21.70 4.81
C ALA A 447 -7.75 23.00 4.00
N ARG A 448 -6.81 23.94 4.11
CA ARG A 448 -6.83 25.15 3.30
C ARG A 448 -6.47 24.90 1.83
N LEU A 449 -5.50 24.03 1.56
CA LEU A 449 -5.17 23.61 0.18
C LEU A 449 -6.38 22.94 -0.48
N SER A 450 -7.08 22.06 0.22
CA SER A 450 -8.33 21.44 -0.28
C SER A 450 -9.40 22.50 -0.62
N ALA A 451 -9.56 23.51 0.21
CA ALA A 451 -10.52 24.58 -0.03
C ALA A 451 -10.18 25.48 -1.23
N LEU A 452 -8.93 25.47 -1.71
CA LEU A 452 -8.47 26.18 -2.90
C LEU A 452 -8.67 25.38 -4.21
N MET A 453 -9.20 24.17 -4.13
CA MET A 453 -9.46 23.26 -5.24
C MET A 453 -10.97 23.02 -5.42
N PRO A 454 -11.75 24.02 -5.89
CA PRO A 454 -13.19 23.84 -6.08
C PRO A 454 -13.46 22.82 -7.19
N VAL A 455 -14.42 21.91 -6.94
CA VAL A 455 -14.91 20.95 -7.94
C VAL A 455 -16.03 21.59 -8.75
N GLU A 456 -16.97 22.26 -8.07
CA GLU A 456 -18.13 22.86 -8.68
C GLU A 456 -17.84 24.29 -9.18
N ASP A 457 -18.41 24.65 -10.33
CA ASP A 457 -18.31 26.00 -10.87
C ASP A 457 -18.98 27.02 -9.95
N GLY A 458 -18.27 28.12 -9.70
CA GLY A 458 -18.79 29.21 -8.85
C GLY A 458 -18.72 28.94 -7.35
N ALA A 459 -18.09 27.85 -6.89
CA ALA A 459 -17.84 27.60 -5.48
C ALA A 459 -16.97 28.72 -4.88
N ALA A 460 -17.25 29.10 -3.65
CA ALA A 460 -16.48 30.12 -2.93
C ALA A 460 -15.07 29.57 -2.61
N VAL A 461 -14.05 30.31 -3.04
CA VAL A 461 -12.64 29.95 -2.80
C VAL A 461 -12.04 30.98 -1.84
N PRO A 462 -11.33 30.55 -0.75
CA PRO A 462 -10.70 31.48 0.16
C PRO A 462 -9.55 32.24 -0.53
N GLU A 463 -9.26 33.43 -0.03
CA GLU A 463 -8.09 34.20 -0.49
C GLU A 463 -6.79 33.46 -0.08
N PRO A 464 -5.85 33.20 -1.01
CA PRO A 464 -4.59 32.55 -0.69
C PRO A 464 -3.73 33.38 0.27
N ALA A 465 -3.38 32.79 1.41
CA ALA A 465 -2.67 33.49 2.48
C ALA A 465 -1.13 33.39 2.39
N ASN A 466 -0.61 32.35 1.78
CA ASN A 466 0.83 32.06 1.73
C ASN A 466 1.28 31.61 0.33
N ALA A 467 2.58 31.35 0.16
CA ALA A 467 3.15 31.00 -1.14
C ALA A 467 2.65 29.62 -1.66
N MET A 468 2.51 28.62 -0.77
CA MET A 468 1.96 27.31 -1.14
C MET A 468 0.54 27.45 -1.68
N GLU A 469 -0.31 28.21 -0.98
CA GLU A 469 -1.69 28.45 -1.36
C GLU A 469 -1.80 29.22 -2.68
N ARG A 470 -0.98 30.26 -2.89
CA ARG A 470 -0.98 31.02 -4.15
C ARG A 470 -0.54 30.16 -5.33
N GLY A 471 0.50 29.33 -5.13
CA GLY A 471 0.98 28.41 -6.17
C GLY A 471 -0.10 27.42 -6.57
N LEU A 472 -0.75 26.78 -5.60
CA LEU A 472 -1.83 25.83 -5.87
C LEU A 472 -3.03 26.50 -6.56
N ALA A 473 -3.47 27.66 -6.09
CA ALA A 473 -4.60 28.36 -6.69
C ALA A 473 -4.36 28.74 -8.16
N ASP A 474 -3.14 29.20 -8.48
CA ASP A 474 -2.76 29.51 -9.88
C ASP A 474 -2.72 28.24 -10.75
N LEU A 475 -2.12 27.16 -10.23
CA LEU A 475 -2.03 25.88 -10.96
C LEU A 475 -3.41 25.24 -11.14
N TRP A 476 -4.23 25.24 -10.11
CA TRP A 476 -5.56 24.64 -10.15
C TRP A 476 -6.43 25.26 -11.25
N VAL A 477 -6.52 26.57 -11.29
CA VAL A 477 -7.34 27.27 -12.28
C VAL A 477 -6.91 26.95 -13.71
N ARG A 478 -5.60 26.96 -13.99
CA ARG A 478 -5.08 26.68 -15.33
C ARG A 478 -5.22 25.23 -15.74
N THR A 479 -5.06 24.30 -14.79
CA THR A 479 -5.16 22.86 -15.07
C THR A 479 -6.62 22.44 -15.32
N THR A 480 -7.55 22.99 -14.53
CA THR A 480 -8.95 22.51 -14.53
C THR A 480 -9.86 23.28 -15.48
N GLU A 481 -9.34 24.21 -16.28
CA GLU A 481 -10.13 25.05 -17.21
C GLU A 481 -11.00 24.22 -18.17
N SER A 482 -10.47 23.11 -18.65
CA SER A 482 -11.16 22.21 -19.58
C SER A 482 -11.82 20.99 -18.95
N MET A 483 -11.69 20.82 -17.61
CA MET A 483 -12.20 19.65 -16.89
C MET A 483 -13.66 19.81 -16.49
N ASP A 484 -14.43 18.74 -16.60
CA ASP A 484 -15.75 18.63 -15.96
C ASP A 484 -15.59 18.38 -14.43
N ALA A 485 -16.70 18.39 -13.70
CA ALA A 485 -16.69 18.25 -12.25
C ALA A 485 -16.13 16.90 -11.78
N GLU A 486 -16.33 15.81 -12.52
CA GLU A 486 -15.84 14.48 -12.20
C GLU A 486 -14.31 14.40 -12.36
N ALA A 487 -13.79 14.92 -13.49
CA ALA A 487 -12.34 15.02 -13.72
C ALA A 487 -11.67 15.92 -12.68
N ARG A 488 -12.28 17.07 -12.32
CA ARG A 488 -11.80 17.95 -11.25
C ARG A 488 -11.74 17.22 -9.91
N LYS A 489 -12.78 16.44 -9.60
CA LYS A 489 -12.83 15.66 -8.37
C LYS A 489 -11.71 14.62 -8.32
N THR A 490 -11.54 13.84 -9.37
CA THR A 490 -10.48 12.82 -9.47
C THR A 490 -9.09 13.44 -9.32
N PHE A 491 -8.84 14.56 -10.01
CA PHE A 491 -7.57 15.27 -9.92
C PHE A 491 -7.35 15.88 -8.53
N ARG A 492 -8.39 16.45 -7.92
CA ARG A 492 -8.35 16.93 -6.53
C ARG A 492 -7.99 15.81 -5.56
N ASP A 493 -8.64 14.65 -5.69
CA ASP A 493 -8.39 13.49 -4.82
C ASP A 493 -6.91 13.05 -4.90
N SER A 494 -6.26 13.13 -6.07
CA SER A 494 -4.82 12.81 -6.22
C SER A 494 -3.90 13.84 -5.55
N VAL A 495 -4.23 15.12 -5.63
CA VAL A 495 -3.47 16.19 -4.93
C VAL A 495 -3.65 16.07 -3.42
N GLU A 496 -4.86 15.77 -2.94
CA GLU A 496 -5.16 15.55 -1.52
C GLU A 496 -4.43 14.29 -0.99
N ALA A 497 -4.35 13.22 -1.77
CA ALA A 497 -3.59 12.02 -1.41
C ALA A 497 -2.09 12.33 -1.22
N MET A 498 -1.48 13.10 -2.13
CA MET A 498 -0.09 13.53 -2.01
C MET A 498 0.14 14.37 -0.76
N THR A 499 -0.70 15.39 -0.51
CA THR A 499 -0.54 16.27 0.66
C THR A 499 -0.84 15.56 1.98
N ALA A 500 -1.73 14.56 1.98
CA ALA A 500 -1.94 13.68 3.14
C ALA A 500 -0.72 12.77 3.39
N GLY A 501 -0.05 12.33 2.33
CA GLY A 501 1.21 11.59 2.41
C GLY A 501 2.29 12.37 3.17
N TRP A 502 2.46 13.67 2.93
CA TRP A 502 3.41 14.51 3.67
C TRP A 502 3.12 14.56 5.19
N ILE A 503 1.85 14.46 5.61
CA ILE A 503 1.52 14.37 7.04
C ILE A 503 1.96 13.02 7.61
N TRP A 504 1.72 11.92 6.88
CA TRP A 504 2.17 10.59 7.28
C TRP A 504 3.70 10.53 7.45
N GLU A 505 4.46 11.15 6.56
CA GLU A 505 5.92 11.26 6.69
C GLU A 505 6.31 12.06 7.95
N LEU A 506 5.68 13.20 8.21
CA LEU A 506 5.92 13.98 9.42
C LEU A 506 5.64 13.18 10.71
N GLU A 507 4.58 12.38 10.73
CA GLU A 507 4.20 11.58 11.89
C GLU A 507 5.23 10.45 12.13
N ASN A 508 5.68 9.75 11.09
CA ASN A 508 6.74 8.76 11.21
C ASN A 508 8.09 9.38 11.62
N GLN A 509 8.46 10.51 11.01
CA GLN A 509 9.69 11.21 11.34
C GLN A 509 9.70 11.69 12.80
N ALA A 510 8.55 12.18 13.32
CA ALA A 510 8.44 12.60 14.72
C ALA A 510 8.65 11.44 15.72
N LEU A 511 8.32 10.23 15.31
CA LEU A 511 8.49 9.00 16.10
C LEU A 511 9.81 8.28 15.80
N HIS A 512 10.60 8.75 14.84
CA HIS A 512 11.74 8.02 14.28
C HIS A 512 11.37 6.61 13.79
N HIS A 513 10.13 6.44 13.34
CA HIS A 513 9.58 5.16 12.90
C HIS A 513 9.92 4.91 11.44
N ILE A 514 10.76 3.90 11.18
CA ILE A 514 10.97 3.37 9.84
C ILE A 514 9.74 2.53 9.49
N PRO A 515 9.01 2.85 8.41
CA PRO A 515 7.79 2.13 8.06
C PRO A 515 8.05 0.68 7.64
N ASP A 516 7.00 -0.11 7.69
CA ASP A 516 6.94 -1.45 7.09
C ASP A 516 7.22 -1.37 5.57
N PRO A 517 7.95 -2.31 4.97
CA PRO A 517 8.32 -2.23 3.54
C PRO A 517 7.13 -2.22 2.59
N VAL A 518 6.02 -2.91 2.91
CA VAL A 518 4.82 -2.93 2.07
C VAL A 518 4.07 -1.60 2.18
N ASP A 519 3.84 -1.12 3.41
CA ASP A 519 3.20 0.18 3.67
C ASP A 519 4.04 1.32 3.06
N TYR A 520 5.37 1.19 3.10
CA TYR A 520 6.29 2.15 2.49
C TYR A 520 6.07 2.28 0.98
N ILE A 521 6.10 1.17 0.24
CA ILE A 521 5.92 1.20 -1.23
C ILE A 521 4.59 1.83 -1.61
N GLU A 522 3.50 1.44 -0.93
CA GLU A 522 2.16 1.96 -1.22
C GLU A 522 2.05 3.47 -0.93
N MET A 523 2.58 3.91 0.21
CA MET A 523 2.56 5.32 0.58
C MET A 523 3.51 6.17 -0.25
N ARG A 524 4.64 5.60 -0.69
CA ARG A 524 5.64 6.30 -1.49
C ARG A 524 5.09 6.75 -2.84
N ARG A 525 4.18 5.98 -3.45
CA ARG A 525 3.46 6.41 -4.66
C ARG A 525 2.67 7.69 -4.43
N ALA A 526 1.99 7.79 -3.28
CA ALA A 526 1.22 8.98 -2.92
C ALA A 526 2.13 10.17 -2.59
N THR A 527 3.16 9.99 -1.75
CA THR A 527 4.06 11.08 -1.32
C THR A 527 4.89 11.64 -2.46
N PHE A 528 5.25 10.81 -3.43
CA PHE A 528 5.94 11.23 -4.65
C PHE A 528 5.05 12.00 -5.63
N GLY A 529 3.72 11.88 -5.51
CA GLY A 529 2.75 12.51 -6.40
C GLY A 529 2.61 11.79 -7.76
N SER A 530 2.88 10.49 -7.82
CA SER A 530 2.75 9.69 -9.04
C SER A 530 1.35 9.78 -9.61
N ASP A 531 0.32 9.56 -8.78
CA ASP A 531 -1.08 9.62 -9.19
C ASP A 531 -1.48 11.00 -9.74
N MET A 532 -0.96 12.08 -9.14
CA MET A 532 -1.22 13.44 -9.62
C MET A 532 -0.64 13.65 -11.02
N THR A 533 0.61 13.27 -11.25
CA THR A 533 1.25 13.45 -12.55
C THR A 533 0.65 12.56 -13.63
N MET A 534 0.30 11.32 -13.32
CA MET A 534 -0.38 10.38 -14.23
C MET A 534 -1.82 10.82 -14.53
N SER A 535 -2.53 11.38 -13.55
CA SER A 535 -3.88 11.93 -13.76
C SER A 535 -3.88 13.08 -14.78
N LEU A 536 -2.84 13.91 -14.82
CA LEU A 536 -2.72 14.97 -15.83
C LEU A 536 -2.66 14.40 -17.25
N SER A 537 -1.94 13.32 -17.48
CA SER A 537 -1.91 12.62 -18.77
C SER A 537 -3.28 12.08 -19.17
N ARG A 538 -4.05 11.51 -18.24
CA ARG A 538 -5.39 10.95 -18.51
C ARG A 538 -6.44 12.00 -18.88
N VAL A 539 -6.31 13.23 -18.40
CA VAL A 539 -7.28 14.31 -18.69
C VAL A 539 -7.50 14.50 -20.19
N GLY A 540 -6.44 14.37 -21.00
CA GLY A 540 -6.53 14.44 -22.45
C GLY A 540 -7.40 13.36 -23.12
N HIS A 541 -7.64 12.23 -22.43
CA HIS A 541 -8.41 11.10 -22.98
C HIS A 541 -9.94 11.35 -22.90
N GLY A 542 -10.41 12.11 -21.93
CA GLY A 542 -11.82 12.40 -21.71
C GLY A 542 -12.65 11.11 -21.57
N ARG A 543 -13.88 11.12 -22.12
CA ARG A 543 -14.78 9.95 -22.07
C ARG A 543 -14.55 8.92 -23.19
N ARG A 544 -13.50 9.05 -23.99
CA ARG A 544 -13.20 8.12 -25.09
C ARG A 544 -12.67 6.77 -24.59
N VAL A 545 -12.06 6.76 -23.41
CA VAL A 545 -11.70 5.54 -22.67
C VAL A 545 -12.67 5.41 -21.49
N PRO A 546 -13.40 4.30 -21.35
CA PRO A 546 -14.27 4.06 -20.19
C PRO A 546 -13.48 4.12 -18.88
N GLU A 547 -14.06 4.72 -17.84
CA GLU A 547 -13.38 4.90 -16.55
C GLU A 547 -13.02 3.56 -15.88
N GLU A 548 -13.85 2.54 -16.08
CA GLU A 548 -13.62 1.19 -15.59
C GLU A 548 -12.29 0.58 -16.08
N ILE A 549 -11.82 1.00 -17.26
CA ILE A 549 -10.53 0.56 -17.80
C ILE A 549 -9.38 1.01 -16.89
N TYR A 550 -9.37 2.27 -16.46
CA TYR A 550 -8.35 2.79 -15.56
C TYR A 550 -8.39 2.15 -14.16
N ARG A 551 -9.54 1.59 -13.78
CA ARG A 551 -9.71 0.85 -12.53
C ARG A 551 -9.37 -0.63 -12.64
N SER A 552 -9.14 -1.14 -13.85
CA SER A 552 -8.78 -2.54 -14.07
C SER A 552 -7.47 -2.91 -13.39
N GLY A 553 -7.29 -4.20 -13.07
CA GLY A 553 -6.05 -4.75 -12.51
C GLY A 553 -4.85 -4.47 -13.41
N THR A 554 -5.02 -4.68 -14.73
CA THR A 554 -3.99 -4.45 -15.76
C THR A 554 -3.50 -2.99 -15.77
N MET A 555 -4.41 -2.01 -15.78
CA MET A 555 -4.00 -0.60 -15.78
C MET A 555 -3.32 -0.20 -14.48
N ARG A 556 -3.84 -0.65 -13.34
CA ARG A 556 -3.20 -0.40 -12.03
C ARG A 556 -1.82 -1.02 -11.95
N SER A 557 -1.64 -2.26 -12.44
CA SER A 557 -0.34 -2.93 -12.47
C SER A 557 0.67 -2.14 -13.31
N LEU A 558 0.25 -1.66 -14.48
CA LEU A 558 1.07 -0.83 -15.35
C LEU A 558 1.53 0.47 -14.67
N GLU A 559 0.59 1.21 -14.07
CA GLU A 559 0.86 2.48 -13.40
C GLU A 559 1.66 2.31 -12.12
N ASN A 560 1.33 1.31 -11.30
CA ASN A 560 2.08 1.00 -10.09
C ASN A 560 3.52 0.59 -10.41
N ALA A 561 3.74 -0.21 -11.46
CA ALA A 561 5.07 -0.61 -11.86
C ALA A 561 5.93 0.59 -12.29
N ALA A 562 5.35 1.53 -13.05
CA ALA A 562 6.03 2.77 -13.44
C ALA A 562 6.31 3.66 -12.21
N ALA A 563 5.33 3.83 -11.33
CA ALA A 563 5.47 4.62 -10.10
C ALA A 563 6.57 4.06 -9.19
N ASP A 564 6.57 2.76 -8.92
CA ASP A 564 7.56 2.12 -8.06
C ASP A 564 8.97 2.23 -8.64
N TYR A 565 9.12 2.06 -9.94
CA TYR A 565 10.42 2.27 -10.59
C TYR A 565 10.97 3.68 -10.34
N ALA A 566 10.13 4.70 -10.51
CA ALA A 566 10.54 6.08 -10.37
C ALA A 566 10.76 6.50 -8.90
N THR A 567 9.92 6.04 -7.99
CA THR A 567 10.02 6.36 -6.56
C THR A 567 11.26 5.72 -5.93
N LEU A 568 11.51 4.43 -6.20
CA LEU A 568 12.71 3.73 -5.73
C LEU A 568 14.00 4.28 -6.36
N MET A 569 13.95 4.72 -7.63
CA MET A 569 15.05 5.43 -8.24
C MET A 569 15.35 6.74 -7.50
N ASN A 570 14.33 7.51 -7.17
CA ASN A 570 14.49 8.71 -6.34
C ASN A 570 15.17 8.40 -5.01
N ASP A 571 14.73 7.33 -4.32
CA ASP A 571 15.29 6.89 -3.05
C ASP A 571 16.79 6.57 -3.15
N VAL A 572 17.22 5.94 -4.25
CA VAL A 572 18.65 5.68 -4.50
C VAL A 572 19.45 6.99 -4.67
N PHE A 573 18.92 7.97 -5.43
CA PHE A 573 19.59 9.25 -5.61
C PHE A 573 19.58 10.11 -4.35
N SER A 574 18.47 10.10 -3.62
CA SER A 574 18.23 10.97 -2.45
C SER A 574 18.80 10.42 -1.13
N TYR A 575 19.28 9.18 -1.09
CA TYR A 575 19.68 8.50 0.15
C TYR A 575 20.59 9.36 1.05
N GLN A 576 21.68 9.94 0.50
CA GLN A 576 22.55 10.81 1.30
C GLN A 576 21.80 12.08 1.77
N LYS A 577 21.04 12.72 0.87
CA LYS A 577 20.28 13.93 1.20
C LYS A 577 19.33 13.68 2.37
N GLU A 578 18.54 12.63 2.29
CA GLU A 578 17.50 12.31 3.26
C GLU A 578 18.09 11.81 4.58
N ILE A 579 19.03 10.88 4.55
CA ILE A 579 19.57 10.26 5.79
C ILE A 579 20.57 11.17 6.49
N GLU A 580 21.52 11.78 5.77
CA GLU A 580 22.61 12.57 6.37
C GLU A 580 22.24 14.05 6.62
N TYR A 581 21.46 14.65 5.70
CA TYR A 581 21.22 16.09 5.73
C TYR A 581 19.84 16.49 6.25
N GLU A 582 18.84 15.64 6.08
CA GLU A 582 17.46 15.91 6.49
C GLU A 582 17.02 15.06 7.70
N GLY A 583 17.66 13.92 7.93
CA GLY A 583 17.34 13.02 9.05
C GLY A 583 16.01 12.32 8.87
N GLU A 584 15.61 12.06 7.62
CA GLU A 584 14.39 11.39 7.26
C GLU A 584 14.46 9.88 7.46
N VAL A 585 13.30 9.24 7.51
CA VAL A 585 13.13 7.79 7.68
C VAL A 585 12.45 7.15 6.46
N HIS A 586 12.02 7.97 5.50
CA HIS A 586 11.26 7.54 4.31
C HIS A 586 12.19 7.41 3.10
N ASN A 587 12.94 6.32 3.07
CA ASN A 587 13.81 5.99 1.95
C ASN A 587 13.84 4.46 1.78
N GLY A 588 13.55 3.96 0.57
CA GLY A 588 13.45 2.53 0.29
C GLY A 588 14.70 1.74 0.62
N VAL A 589 15.89 2.33 0.43
CA VAL A 589 17.15 1.67 0.81
C VAL A 589 17.25 1.53 2.33
N LEU A 590 16.87 2.57 3.10
CA LEU A 590 16.84 2.51 4.56
C LEU A 590 15.80 1.48 5.06
N VAL A 591 14.62 1.46 4.43
CA VAL A 591 13.54 0.50 4.79
C VAL A 591 14.02 -0.93 4.59
N VAL A 592 14.67 -1.24 3.47
CA VAL A 592 15.24 -2.56 3.16
C VAL A 592 16.37 -2.91 4.13
N GLN A 593 17.29 -1.97 4.44
CA GLN A 593 18.32 -2.17 5.44
C GLN A 593 17.73 -2.57 6.80
N ASN A 594 16.70 -1.83 7.22
CA ASN A 594 16.06 -2.09 8.51
C ASN A 594 15.31 -3.42 8.51
N PHE A 595 14.61 -3.76 7.43
CA PHE A 595 13.83 -4.98 7.35
C PHE A 595 14.71 -6.23 7.34
N PHE A 596 15.73 -6.30 6.46
CA PHE A 596 16.62 -7.44 6.32
C PHE A 596 17.81 -7.43 7.30
N ASP A 597 17.97 -6.38 8.12
CA ASP A 597 19.14 -6.20 9.01
C ASP A 597 20.47 -6.31 8.25
N CYS A 598 20.57 -5.67 7.10
CA CYS A 598 21.69 -5.76 6.18
C CYS A 598 22.43 -4.43 6.00
N ASP A 599 23.61 -4.49 5.39
CA ASP A 599 24.38 -3.30 5.08
C ASP A 599 23.83 -2.52 3.87
N TYR A 600 24.31 -1.29 3.68
CA TYR A 600 23.87 -0.41 2.60
C TYR A 600 24.08 -1.03 1.19
N PRO A 601 25.25 -1.63 0.85
CA PRO A 601 25.42 -2.25 -0.46
C PRO A 601 24.41 -3.36 -0.76
N THR A 602 24.11 -4.19 0.23
CA THR A 602 23.13 -5.28 0.11
C THR A 602 21.72 -4.71 -0.10
N ALA A 603 21.32 -3.73 0.71
CA ALA A 603 20.02 -3.09 0.57
C ALA A 603 19.86 -2.39 -0.79
N LEU A 604 20.91 -1.70 -1.25
CA LEU A 604 20.94 -1.05 -2.56
C LEU A 604 20.77 -2.07 -3.71
N ALA A 605 21.41 -3.23 -3.61
CA ALA A 605 21.26 -4.31 -4.60
C ALA A 605 19.80 -4.81 -4.64
N ILE A 606 19.19 -5.08 -3.48
CA ILE A 606 17.79 -5.52 -3.41
C ILE A 606 16.85 -4.46 -4.01
N VAL A 607 17.03 -3.18 -3.68
CA VAL A 607 16.22 -2.09 -4.24
C VAL A 607 16.40 -2.00 -5.76
N HIS A 608 17.63 -2.14 -6.26
CA HIS A 608 17.92 -2.15 -7.70
C HIS A 608 17.26 -3.33 -8.43
N ASP A 609 17.28 -4.53 -7.82
CA ASP A 609 16.63 -5.71 -8.38
C ASP A 609 15.11 -5.56 -8.37
N LEU A 610 14.55 -4.94 -7.33
CA LEU A 610 13.13 -4.62 -7.27
C LEU A 610 12.72 -3.63 -8.38
N MET A 611 13.49 -2.55 -8.56
CA MET A 611 13.27 -1.61 -9.67
C MET A 611 13.32 -2.32 -11.04
N THR A 612 14.31 -3.18 -11.24
CA THR A 612 14.46 -3.96 -12.48
C THR A 612 13.27 -4.88 -12.71
N SER A 613 12.77 -5.52 -11.66
CA SER A 613 11.61 -6.40 -11.71
C SER A 613 10.33 -5.64 -12.04
N ARG A 614 10.14 -4.44 -11.44
CA ARG A 614 9.00 -3.56 -11.76
C ARG A 614 9.05 -3.07 -13.21
N MET A 615 10.23 -2.72 -13.74
CA MET A 615 10.39 -2.36 -15.15
C MET A 615 10.04 -3.52 -16.08
N ARG A 616 10.43 -4.75 -15.73
CA ARG A 616 10.07 -5.95 -16.52
C ARG A 616 8.58 -6.25 -16.46
N GLU A 617 7.96 -6.05 -15.32
CA GLU A 617 6.50 -6.14 -15.18
C GLU A 617 5.80 -5.11 -16.06
N PHE A 618 6.20 -3.84 -16.02
CA PHE A 618 5.66 -2.80 -16.89
C PHE A 618 5.70 -3.24 -18.37
N GLN A 619 6.85 -3.72 -18.83
CA GLN A 619 7.01 -4.24 -20.20
C GLN A 619 6.11 -5.44 -20.49
N HIS A 620 5.97 -6.35 -19.53
CA HIS A 620 5.13 -7.53 -19.68
C HIS A 620 3.64 -7.15 -19.78
N VAL A 621 3.17 -6.32 -18.88
CA VAL A 621 1.77 -5.85 -18.83
C VAL A 621 1.43 -5.11 -20.13
N ALA A 622 2.28 -4.18 -20.55
CA ALA A 622 2.07 -3.43 -21.79
C ALA A 622 2.01 -4.33 -23.04
N ALA A 623 2.88 -5.35 -23.11
CA ALA A 623 3.00 -6.21 -24.29
C ALA A 623 2.00 -7.36 -24.32
N ASN A 624 1.57 -7.89 -23.16
CA ASN A 624 0.81 -9.14 -23.10
C ASN A 624 -0.56 -9.00 -22.46
N GLU A 625 -0.71 -8.17 -21.43
CA GLU A 625 -1.98 -8.06 -20.70
C GLU A 625 -2.88 -6.95 -21.24
N LEU A 626 -2.30 -5.82 -21.63
CA LEU A 626 -3.04 -4.69 -22.18
C LEU A 626 -3.79 -5.02 -23.48
N PRO A 627 -3.20 -5.74 -24.47
CA PRO A 627 -3.93 -6.20 -25.64
C PRO A 627 -5.11 -7.12 -25.30
N VAL A 628 -4.96 -7.95 -24.26
CA VAL A 628 -6.04 -8.84 -23.80
C VAL A 628 -7.15 -8.03 -23.16
N LEU A 629 -6.83 -6.99 -22.37
CA LEU A 629 -7.81 -6.05 -21.84
C LEU A 629 -8.62 -5.36 -22.96
N TYR A 630 -7.95 -4.97 -24.05
CA TYR A 630 -8.63 -4.37 -25.19
C TYR A 630 -9.70 -5.29 -25.79
N ASP A 631 -9.39 -6.57 -25.90
CA ASP A 631 -10.31 -7.56 -26.44
C ASP A 631 -11.41 -7.93 -25.42
N ASP A 632 -11.06 -8.06 -24.13
CA ASP A 632 -12.01 -8.38 -23.06
C ASP A 632 -13.11 -7.31 -22.91
N PHE A 633 -12.82 -6.04 -23.19
CA PHE A 633 -13.76 -4.92 -23.10
C PHE A 633 -14.26 -4.44 -24.46
N ASP A 634 -13.92 -5.14 -25.56
CA ASP A 634 -14.29 -4.76 -26.96
C ASP A 634 -14.02 -3.27 -27.25
N LEU A 635 -12.83 -2.80 -26.85
CA LEU A 635 -12.46 -1.39 -26.98
C LEU A 635 -12.36 -0.96 -28.44
N SER A 636 -12.86 0.25 -28.74
CA SER A 636 -12.73 0.87 -30.05
C SER A 636 -11.27 1.12 -30.42
N GLU A 637 -10.96 1.19 -31.73
CA GLU A 637 -9.62 1.52 -32.21
C GLU A 637 -9.11 2.87 -31.66
N GLU A 638 -9.99 3.85 -31.46
CA GLU A 638 -9.65 5.14 -30.87
C GLU A 638 -9.23 4.98 -29.41
N ALA A 639 -9.97 4.21 -28.60
CA ALA A 639 -9.63 3.95 -27.20
C ALA A 639 -8.31 3.17 -27.07
N ARG A 640 -8.09 2.17 -27.93
CA ARG A 640 -6.82 1.41 -27.98
C ARG A 640 -5.64 2.33 -28.30
N ALA A 641 -5.77 3.19 -29.31
CA ALA A 641 -4.71 4.13 -29.68
C ALA A 641 -4.39 5.14 -28.56
N LEU A 642 -5.40 5.58 -27.79
CA LEU A 642 -5.21 6.45 -26.63
C LEU A 642 -4.45 5.73 -25.51
N LEU A 643 -4.78 4.48 -25.23
CA LEU A 643 -4.09 3.69 -24.21
C LEU A 643 -2.66 3.33 -24.62
N ASP A 644 -2.43 3.01 -25.91
CA ASP A 644 -1.07 2.82 -26.44
C ASP A 644 -0.24 4.11 -26.33
N GLY A 645 -0.85 5.27 -26.59
CA GLY A 645 -0.25 6.59 -26.39
C GLY A 645 0.10 6.82 -24.90
N TYR A 646 -0.80 6.44 -24.01
CA TYR A 646 -0.58 6.55 -22.55
C TYR A 646 0.57 5.67 -22.05
N VAL A 647 0.71 4.45 -22.56
CA VAL A 647 1.89 3.60 -22.28
C VAL A 647 3.18 4.35 -22.67
N LYS A 648 3.17 5.00 -23.84
CA LYS A 648 4.33 5.78 -24.29
C LYS A 648 4.62 6.99 -23.39
N GLU A 649 3.60 7.62 -22.87
CA GLU A 649 3.77 8.71 -21.89
C GLU A 649 4.39 8.18 -20.59
N LEU A 650 3.98 7.00 -20.09
CA LEU A 650 4.61 6.37 -18.91
C LEU A 650 6.09 5.98 -19.17
N GLU A 651 6.44 5.52 -20.37
CA GLU A 651 7.83 5.29 -20.77
C GLU A 651 8.65 6.58 -20.72
N ASN A 652 8.11 7.68 -21.29
CA ASN A 652 8.73 8.99 -21.25
C ASN A 652 8.84 9.49 -19.81
N TRP A 653 7.82 9.26 -18.98
CA TRP A 653 7.77 9.63 -17.57
C TRP A 653 8.93 8.99 -16.80
N MET A 654 9.13 7.69 -16.89
CA MET A 654 10.22 6.98 -16.22
C MET A 654 11.62 7.42 -16.74
N SER A 655 11.80 7.50 -18.06
CA SER A 655 13.08 7.87 -18.67
C SER A 655 13.43 9.34 -18.45
N GLY A 656 12.43 10.24 -18.45
CA GLY A 656 12.56 11.65 -18.17
C GLY A 656 12.99 11.92 -16.73
N ILE A 657 12.36 11.22 -15.77
CA ILE A 657 12.72 11.27 -14.34
C ILE A 657 14.18 10.84 -14.14
N LEU A 658 14.63 9.74 -14.75
CA LEU A 658 16.03 9.29 -14.67
C LEU A 658 16.98 10.34 -15.25
N THR A 659 16.64 10.92 -16.38
CA THR A 659 17.43 11.98 -17.03
C THR A 659 17.55 13.20 -16.13
N TRP A 660 16.47 13.60 -15.49
CA TRP A 660 16.47 14.70 -14.52
C TRP A 660 17.34 14.41 -13.30
N HIS A 661 17.23 13.24 -12.68
CA HIS A 661 18.06 12.88 -11.54
C HIS A 661 19.55 12.90 -11.85
N ARG A 662 19.94 12.46 -13.05
CA ARG A 662 21.34 12.52 -13.52
C ARG A 662 21.80 13.95 -13.85
N GLY A 663 20.90 14.80 -14.31
CA GLY A 663 21.18 16.16 -14.78
C GLY A 663 21.16 17.21 -13.68
N CYS A 664 20.23 17.12 -12.74
CA CYS A 664 20.04 18.11 -11.68
C CYS A 664 21.17 18.09 -10.64
N ARG A 665 21.19 19.11 -9.78
CA ARG A 665 22.20 19.25 -8.71
C ARG A 665 21.61 19.01 -7.31
N ARG A 666 20.33 18.64 -7.23
CA ARG A 666 19.60 18.45 -5.95
C ARG A 666 20.28 17.42 -5.03
N TYR A 667 20.93 16.40 -5.59
CA TYR A 667 21.45 15.24 -4.86
C TYR A 667 22.98 15.18 -4.81
N ARG A 668 23.68 16.17 -5.38
CA ARG A 668 25.16 16.18 -5.42
C ARG A 668 25.72 16.59 -4.07
N GLU A 669 26.67 15.81 -3.54
CA GLU A 669 27.30 16.06 -2.24
C GLU A 669 27.85 17.49 -2.09
N GLU A 670 28.46 18.04 -3.15
CA GLU A 670 29.00 19.40 -3.13
C GLU A 670 27.93 20.47 -2.88
N ASP A 671 26.76 20.28 -3.46
CA ASP A 671 25.62 21.19 -3.34
C ASP A 671 24.90 20.99 -2.00
N LEU A 672 24.76 19.75 -1.53
CA LEU A 672 24.24 19.43 -0.20
C LEU A 672 25.10 20.09 0.91
N ARG A 673 26.43 20.03 0.78
CA ARG A 673 27.36 20.69 1.72
C ARG A 673 27.27 22.23 1.68
N ARG A 674 27.08 22.81 0.50
CA ARG A 674 26.91 24.25 0.34
C ARG A 674 25.68 24.75 1.05
N HIS A 675 24.55 24.07 0.86
CA HIS A 675 23.28 24.44 1.49
C HIS A 675 23.27 24.24 3.00
N LYS A 676 24.09 23.33 3.56
CA LYS A 676 24.29 23.18 5.01
C LYS A 676 25.14 24.33 5.59
N GLY A 677 26.13 24.82 4.84
CA GLY A 677 27.00 25.91 5.24
C GLY A 677 26.32 27.29 5.31
N ASP A 678 25.38 27.57 4.42
CA ASP A 678 24.60 28.80 4.40
C ASP A 678 23.57 28.91 5.55
N LYS A 679 23.16 27.76 6.14
CA LYS A 679 22.35 27.71 7.38
C LYS A 679 23.25 27.82 8.63
N GLY A 680 24.37 28.52 8.53
CA GLY A 680 25.38 28.68 9.56
C GLY A 680 24.80 29.02 10.93
N GLY A 681 24.81 28.06 11.83
CA GLY A 681 24.76 28.26 13.26
C GLY A 681 23.56 27.75 14.04
N MET A 682 22.59 27.04 13.48
CA MET A 682 21.47 26.51 14.26
C MET A 682 21.33 24.99 14.35
N GLY A 683 22.17 24.21 13.66
CA GLY A 683 21.93 22.78 13.52
C GLY A 683 22.70 21.82 14.43
N SER A 684 23.78 22.22 15.10
CA SER A 684 24.61 21.28 15.84
C SER A 684 24.67 21.46 17.37
N GLY A 685 24.05 22.51 17.91
CA GLY A 685 24.18 22.85 19.33
C GLY A 685 22.98 22.58 20.22
N VAL A 686 21.78 22.42 19.65
CA VAL A 686 20.55 22.35 20.46
C VAL A 686 20.01 20.90 20.60
N TRP A 687 20.43 20.00 19.72
CA TRP A 687 19.86 18.62 19.71
C TRP A 687 20.69 17.59 20.49
N SER A 688 21.97 17.83 20.75
CA SER A 688 22.80 16.84 21.49
C SER A 688 22.50 16.77 22.99
N GLY A 689 21.83 17.77 23.56
CA GLY A 689 21.51 17.80 24.98
C GLY A 689 20.13 17.25 25.38
N ALA A 690 19.15 17.31 24.44
CA ALA A 690 17.77 16.91 24.75
C ALA A 690 17.48 15.44 24.41
N VAL A 691 18.20 14.87 23.42
CA VAL A 691 17.96 13.48 23.00
C VAL A 691 18.67 12.48 23.90
N ALA A 692 19.83 12.81 24.47
CA ALA A 692 20.50 11.95 25.43
C ALA A 692 19.67 11.75 26.72
N GLY A 693 18.96 12.81 27.18
CA GLY A 693 18.09 12.72 28.36
C GLY A 693 16.78 11.96 28.12
N ALA A 694 16.21 12.03 26.91
CA ALA A 694 14.96 11.35 26.57
C ALA A 694 15.15 9.86 26.28
N ALA A 695 16.29 9.49 25.69
CA ALA A 695 16.63 8.07 25.44
C ALA A 695 16.98 7.33 26.75
N GLU A 696 17.67 7.98 27.70
CA GLU A 696 17.93 7.37 29.02
C GLU A 696 16.66 7.20 29.85
N VAL A 697 15.69 8.13 29.77
CA VAL A 697 14.41 8.01 30.47
C VAL A 697 13.53 6.92 29.86
N ALA A 698 13.49 6.80 28.52
CA ALA A 698 12.70 5.77 27.86
C ALA A 698 13.26 4.35 28.09
N VAL A 699 14.60 4.19 28.15
CA VAL A 699 15.23 2.90 28.44
C VAL A 699 15.09 2.52 29.91
N ALA A 700 15.10 3.49 30.83
CA ALA A 700 14.90 3.22 32.25
C ALA A 700 13.45 2.80 32.57
N GLU A 701 12.44 3.43 31.96
CA GLU A 701 11.03 3.03 32.14
C GLU A 701 10.70 1.66 31.51
N VAL A 702 11.32 1.31 30.39
CA VAL A 702 11.13 -0.03 29.77
C VAL A 702 11.77 -1.14 30.58
N CYS A 703 12.87 -0.87 31.29
CA CYS A 703 13.52 -1.88 32.15
C CYS A 703 12.78 -2.16 33.46
N GLU A 704 12.00 -1.22 34.01
CA GLU A 704 11.21 -1.47 35.23
C GLU A 704 9.91 -2.27 34.98
N TRP A 705 9.45 -2.37 33.72
CA TRP A 705 8.25 -3.14 33.36
C TRP A 705 8.49 -4.65 33.10
N SER A 706 9.73 -5.12 33.17
CA SER A 706 10.08 -6.54 32.95
C SER A 706 9.74 -7.51 34.10
N GLY A 707 8.99 -7.08 35.07
CA GLY A 707 8.80 -7.75 36.35
C GLY A 707 7.49 -8.51 36.58
N ARG A 708 6.63 -8.83 35.58
CA ARG A 708 5.60 -9.89 35.72
C ARG A 708 4.97 -10.24 34.37
N PRO A 709 5.01 -11.51 33.93
CA PRO A 709 4.29 -11.97 32.75
C PRO A 709 2.81 -12.26 33.13
N THR A 710 1.90 -11.46 32.62
CA THR A 710 0.49 -11.82 32.55
C THR A 710 0.17 -12.23 31.13
N GLY A 711 -0.57 -13.33 30.96
CA GLY A 711 -0.79 -14.07 29.74
C GLY A 711 -1.13 -13.26 28.49
N LEU A 712 -0.59 -13.71 27.38
CA LEU A 712 -0.85 -13.24 26.03
C LEU A 712 -2.35 -13.38 25.69
N GLY A 713 -2.99 -12.30 25.31
CA GLY A 713 -4.23 -12.38 24.54
C GLY A 713 -5.40 -11.48 24.95
N THR A 714 -5.47 -10.94 26.18
CA THR A 714 -6.67 -10.20 26.59
C THR A 714 -6.42 -8.83 27.24
N SER A 715 -5.15 -8.42 27.45
CA SER A 715 -4.85 -7.25 28.25
C SER A 715 -4.84 -5.93 27.49
N ALA A 716 -4.53 -5.91 26.18
CA ALA A 716 -4.46 -4.67 25.41
C ALA A 716 -5.84 -4.03 25.20
N ALA A 717 -6.87 -4.83 24.91
CA ALA A 717 -8.26 -4.36 24.79
C ALA A 717 -8.84 -3.89 26.14
N GLN A 718 -8.44 -4.53 27.25
CA GLN A 718 -8.88 -4.12 28.60
C GLN A 718 -8.20 -2.83 29.07
N VAL A 719 -6.98 -2.51 28.63
CA VAL A 719 -6.29 -1.26 28.93
C VAL A 719 -6.96 -0.09 28.20
N ALA A 720 -7.33 -0.27 26.94
CA ALA A 720 -8.04 0.75 26.16
C ALA A 720 -9.45 1.06 26.76
N LEU A 721 -10.18 0.03 27.22
CA LEU A 721 -11.46 0.19 27.87
C LEU A 721 -11.38 0.88 29.24
N ARG A 722 -10.29 0.73 29.99
CA ARG A 722 -10.11 1.39 31.30
C ARG A 722 -9.76 2.87 31.18
N GLN A 723 -9.17 3.31 30.08
CA GLN A 723 -8.88 4.73 29.84
C GLN A 723 -10.10 5.52 29.34
N ALA A 724 -11.13 4.84 28.84
CA ALA A 724 -12.36 5.47 28.34
C ALA A 724 -13.46 5.71 29.39
N THR A 725 -13.24 5.35 30.67
CA THR A 725 -14.23 5.58 31.73
C THR A 725 -13.92 6.86 32.50
N PRO A 726 -14.75 7.90 32.45
CA PRO A 726 -14.52 9.10 33.22
C PRO A 726 -14.70 8.82 34.73
N VAL A 727 -13.69 9.16 35.49
CA VAL A 727 -13.78 9.19 36.97
C VAL A 727 -14.84 10.22 37.36
N ARG A 728 -15.99 9.75 37.85
CA ARG A 728 -16.92 10.59 38.55
C ARG A 728 -16.33 10.93 39.94
N GLN A 729 -16.15 12.22 40.22
CA GLN A 729 -16.19 12.70 41.57
C GLN A 729 -17.61 12.77 42.07
#